data_caeff641f990e5471385ac5ab24887b5
#
_entry.id   caeff641f990e5471385ac5ab24887b5
#
_cell.length_a   1.000
_cell.length_b   1.000
_cell.length_c   1.000
_cell.angle_alpha   90.00
_cell.angle_beta   90.00
_cell.angle_gamma   90.00
#
_symmetry.space_group_name_H-M   'P 1'
#
loop_
_entity.id
_entity.type
_entity.pdbx_description
1 polymer ?
#
loop_
_entity_poly.entity_id
_entity_poly.type
_entity_poly.pdbx_seq_one_letter_code
_entity_poly.pdbx_strand_id
1 'polypeptide(L)'
;MYQKIKQPLICFIRRATFWIATGLLLCATSSCTDADTIYCYADKDNDLVSLLEDEGFRIIREKDVQATLEKAPESAAVLLLNANYPGKARQLTDTQKQLIHNKQLRVFAEYASLSDTVPQPEKIEFERIVVVDSLAPELLPMDLLSVNRGWYIRERAEKPLMAIARVAGFDTAVYGLEDTPYAPLVYKPDSNLWISTSQLSDFARIRFAPEFRWKAFWETVVGDLVGRKVTFKSWKSPVGPSYGEKQELPDSARLASVRKGVEWFFNGHFLVAPSWKADWLDKYQGDGLMPVGPSLPDDVVDGDGTSGILEGHCSAIDGNGRQAYRYWMRNDVQGEVSMTFAVAGELFGIDSYKHIAANLVDFSFDSFRDGPRNDPQSPSYGLLSWAATSKGTYYGDDNARSILGMALAADLLGNPKWDRKIVEAILANYRTTGVHGFRSERLLEEDLQKYGWRHYRRLELVNPHPHFESWMWACYLWLYRQTGYKPLLDMCEDAISRTMEAYPDQWKWTNGLQQEKARMILPLAWLYRVSPTEKHREWLQFMVTEFLRNQVACGAVREELGDASKGSFGKVKSNEAYGTEEAPLIFDNGDPVADMLYTCNFAFFGLNEAARATGDPRIAEAAEKLSDFLTRIQVKSDSVRNVDGAWFRAFNYKNWDYWASDADAGWGALSTLTGWIQSWIVTTQALMEMQTSYWELTEDSTIGRKDRDLFEKMLD
;
A
#
# COMPACT_ATOMS: atom_id res chain seq x y z
N MET A 1 -37.67 -36.59 46.96
CA MET A 1 -38.09 -38.02 46.82
C MET A 1 -37.09 -38.68 45.91
N TYR A 2 -36.09 -39.33 46.47
CA TYR A 2 -35.88 -40.80 46.62
C TYR A 2 -35.96 -41.55 45.29
N GLN A 3 -35.04 -42.46 44.85
CA GLN A 3 -33.90 -43.19 45.42
C GLN A 3 -33.12 -43.79 44.19
N LYS A 4 -31.83 -43.80 44.13
CA LYS A 4 -30.80 -44.84 44.41
C LYS A 4 -31.26 -46.29 44.32
N ILE A 5 -30.44 -47.14 43.60
CA ILE A 5 -29.96 -48.49 43.92
C ILE A 5 -29.07 -48.94 42.74
N LYS A 6 -27.74 -49.04 42.85
CA LYS A 6 -26.79 -50.11 43.26
C LYS A 6 -26.66 -51.28 42.30
N GLN A 7 -25.42 -51.51 41.94
CA GLN A 7 -24.80 -52.72 41.31
C GLN A 7 -25.02 -54.00 42.15
N PRO A 8 -24.70 -55.22 41.59
CA PRO A 8 -23.33 -55.74 41.76
C PRO A 8 -22.74 -56.60 40.64
N LEU A 9 -21.42 -56.62 40.70
CA LEU A 9 -20.38 -57.55 40.23
C LEU A 9 -20.77 -59.04 40.28
N ILE A 10 -20.40 -59.88 39.26
CA ILE A 10 -19.96 -61.28 39.44
C ILE A 10 -18.87 -61.60 38.41
N CYS A 11 -17.77 -62.05 38.97
CA CYS A 11 -16.53 -62.54 38.37
C CYS A 11 -16.72 -64.04 38.05
N PHE A 12 -16.29 -64.53 36.89
CA PHE A 12 -15.89 -65.95 36.74
C PHE A 12 -14.69 -66.10 35.80
N ILE A 13 -13.66 -66.69 36.37
CA ILE A 13 -12.39 -67.11 35.79
C ILE A 13 -12.60 -68.51 35.12
N ARG A 14 -12.08 -68.69 33.90
CA ARG A 14 -11.44 -69.98 33.50
C ARG A 14 -10.51 -69.84 32.29
N ARG A 15 -9.24 -70.00 32.57
CA ARG A 15 -8.13 -70.79 31.96
C ARG A 15 -8.02 -70.91 30.45
N ALA A 16 -7.04 -70.23 29.92
CA ALA A 16 -5.81 -70.69 29.21
C ALA A 16 -5.95 -71.71 28.09
N THR A 17 -5.61 -71.32 26.87
CA THR A 17 -4.79 -72.11 25.96
C THR A 17 -3.86 -71.19 25.15
N PHE A 18 -2.61 -71.54 25.15
CA PHE A 18 -1.49 -70.90 24.47
C PHE A 18 -1.63 -71.12 22.95
N TRP A 19 -1.63 -70.05 22.15
CA TRP A 19 -1.20 -70.08 20.76
C TRP A 19 -0.31 -68.88 20.51
N ILE A 20 0.97 -69.13 20.25
CA ILE A 20 1.95 -68.17 19.73
C ILE A 20 1.55 -67.90 18.28
N ALA A 21 0.97 -66.74 18.05
CA ALA A 21 0.89 -66.15 16.72
C ALA A 21 1.85 -64.96 16.71
N THR A 22 2.95 -65.14 16.00
CA THR A 22 3.90 -64.09 15.63
C THR A 22 3.17 -63.06 14.80
N GLY A 23 2.57 -62.07 15.45
CA GLY A 23 2.01 -60.91 14.78
C GLY A 23 3.18 -59.96 14.44
N LEU A 24 3.55 -59.93 13.16
CA LEU A 24 4.30 -58.86 12.56
C LEU A 24 3.59 -57.52 12.90
N LEU A 25 4.22 -56.78 13.81
CA LEU A 25 3.97 -55.33 13.96
C LEU A 25 4.49 -54.67 12.67
N LEU A 26 3.61 -54.51 11.69
CA LEU A 26 3.83 -53.55 10.61
C LEU A 26 3.83 -52.15 11.24
N CYS A 27 5.01 -51.71 11.69
CA CYS A 27 5.29 -50.29 11.70
C CYS A 27 5.12 -49.80 10.26
N ALA A 28 4.04 -49.14 10.00
CA ALA A 28 3.96 -48.27 8.84
C ALA A 28 5.00 -47.18 9.01
N THR A 29 6.28 -47.50 8.78
CA THR A 29 7.24 -46.52 8.34
C THR A 29 6.70 -46.02 7.01
N SER A 30 6.17 -44.83 6.96
CA SER A 30 6.08 -44.08 5.74
C SER A 30 7.49 -44.09 5.13
N SER A 31 7.73 -45.05 4.21
CA SER A 31 8.91 -45.05 3.39
C SER A 31 8.80 -43.78 2.54
N CYS A 32 9.54 -42.71 2.91
CA CYS A 32 9.90 -41.69 1.93
C CYS A 32 10.44 -42.48 0.73
N THR A 33 9.71 -42.45 -0.34
CA THR A 33 10.21 -43.01 -1.61
C THR A 33 11.42 -42.19 -2.01
N ASP A 34 12.42 -42.75 -2.69
CA ASP A 34 13.55 -42.01 -3.23
C ASP A 34 13.12 -40.79 -4.06
N ALA A 35 11.90 -40.82 -4.59
CA ALA A 35 11.24 -39.74 -5.31
C ALA A 35 10.98 -38.47 -4.48
N ASP A 36 10.92 -38.55 -3.17
CA ASP A 36 10.69 -37.39 -2.27
C ASP A 36 12.00 -36.83 -1.68
N THR A 37 13.14 -37.31 -2.16
CA THR A 37 14.46 -36.83 -1.72
C THR A 37 15.03 -35.84 -2.73
N ILE A 38 15.41 -34.64 -2.25
CA ILE A 38 16.03 -33.58 -3.05
C ILE A 38 17.41 -33.27 -2.48
N TYR A 39 18.42 -33.31 -3.35
CA TYR A 39 19.79 -32.92 -3.01
C TYR A 39 19.94 -31.42 -3.21
N CYS A 40 20.49 -30.70 -2.26
CA CYS A 40 20.44 -29.26 -2.25
C CYS A 40 21.75 -28.59 -1.84
N TYR A 41 22.13 -27.56 -2.57
CA TYR A 41 23.04 -26.52 -2.12
C TYR A 41 22.25 -25.22 -1.96
N ALA A 42 22.10 -24.74 -0.71
CA ALA A 42 21.33 -23.53 -0.37
C ALA A 42 21.77 -22.98 0.99
N ASP A 43 21.43 -21.70 1.24
CA ASP A 43 21.49 -21.12 2.58
C ASP A 43 20.49 -21.80 3.55
N LYS A 44 20.72 -21.58 4.85
CA LYS A 44 19.83 -22.18 5.87
C LYS A 44 18.40 -21.65 5.79
N ASP A 45 18.26 -20.36 5.52
CA ASP A 45 17.00 -19.63 5.61
C ASP A 45 16.41 -19.33 4.21
N ASN A 46 16.38 -20.34 3.34
CA ASN A 46 15.83 -20.22 1.98
C ASN A 46 14.35 -20.60 1.97
N ASP A 47 13.50 -19.74 1.38
CA ASP A 47 12.04 -19.91 1.40
C ASP A 47 11.58 -21.20 0.69
N LEU A 48 12.16 -21.52 -0.48
CA LEU A 48 11.81 -22.74 -1.21
C LEU A 48 12.16 -23.98 -0.41
N VAL A 49 13.34 -24.00 0.19
CA VAL A 49 13.79 -25.17 0.97
C VAL A 49 12.90 -25.36 2.20
N SER A 50 12.55 -24.28 2.90
CA SER A 50 11.62 -24.32 4.04
C SER A 50 10.23 -24.83 3.62
N LEU A 51 9.72 -24.36 2.49
CA LEU A 51 8.45 -24.85 1.93
C LEU A 51 8.51 -26.36 1.63
N LEU A 52 9.59 -26.83 1.00
CA LEU A 52 9.73 -28.23 0.65
C LEU A 52 9.83 -29.13 1.91
N GLU A 53 10.54 -28.69 2.96
CA GLU A 53 10.60 -29.37 4.26
C GLU A 53 9.19 -29.44 4.91
N ASP A 54 8.43 -28.34 4.89
CA ASP A 54 7.03 -28.29 5.37
C ASP A 54 6.08 -29.21 4.57
N GLU A 55 6.33 -29.39 3.28
CA GLU A 55 5.57 -30.31 2.41
C GLU A 55 6.01 -31.80 2.54
N GLY A 56 7.03 -32.07 3.40
CA GLY A 56 7.47 -33.41 3.73
C GLY A 56 8.55 -33.98 2.79
N PHE A 57 9.17 -33.16 1.93
CA PHE A 57 10.33 -33.57 1.16
C PHE A 57 11.54 -33.77 2.07
N ARG A 58 12.33 -34.79 1.76
CA ARG A 58 13.61 -35.02 2.41
C ARG A 58 14.71 -34.20 1.74
N ILE A 59 15.20 -33.18 2.40
CA ILE A 59 16.28 -32.34 1.87
C ILE A 59 17.64 -32.81 2.36
N ILE A 60 18.54 -33.12 1.41
CA ILE A 60 19.94 -33.48 1.69
C ILE A 60 20.82 -32.30 1.28
N ARG A 61 21.22 -31.49 2.27
CA ARG A 61 22.07 -30.32 2.05
C ARG A 61 23.53 -30.70 2.03
N GLU A 62 24.26 -30.14 1.08
CA GLU A 62 25.70 -30.27 0.95
C GLU A 62 26.40 -28.90 1.03
N LYS A 63 27.71 -28.94 1.31
CA LYS A 63 28.54 -27.75 1.56
C LYS A 63 28.81 -26.90 0.29
N ASP A 64 28.76 -27.52 -0.88
CA ASP A 64 29.03 -26.87 -2.17
C ASP A 64 28.35 -27.63 -3.33
N VAL A 65 28.34 -27.01 -4.49
CA VAL A 65 27.74 -27.55 -5.72
C VAL A 65 28.34 -28.88 -6.13
N GLN A 66 29.67 -29.02 -6.08
CA GLN A 66 30.34 -30.21 -6.52
C GLN A 66 29.95 -31.41 -5.63
N ALA A 67 30.00 -31.22 -4.33
CA ALA A 67 29.58 -32.24 -3.36
C ALA A 67 28.12 -32.64 -3.54
N THR A 68 27.23 -31.67 -3.84
CA THR A 68 25.81 -31.93 -4.09
C THR A 68 25.63 -32.84 -5.31
N LEU A 69 26.28 -32.52 -6.42
CA LEU A 69 26.18 -33.31 -7.68
C LEU A 69 26.83 -34.68 -7.55
N GLU A 70 27.96 -34.81 -6.82
CA GLU A 70 28.63 -36.08 -6.59
C GLU A 70 27.80 -37.03 -5.69
N LYS A 71 27.15 -36.49 -4.67
CA LYS A 71 26.36 -37.28 -3.73
C LYS A 71 25.02 -37.71 -4.29
N ALA A 72 24.42 -36.90 -5.15
CA ALA A 72 23.14 -37.21 -5.79
C ALA A 72 23.25 -38.50 -6.61
N PRO A 73 22.39 -39.51 -6.41
CA PRO A 73 22.35 -40.71 -7.26
C PRO A 73 21.83 -40.40 -8.67
N GLU A 74 21.91 -41.39 -9.57
CA GLU A 74 21.34 -41.24 -10.94
C GLU A 74 19.87 -40.82 -10.91
N SER A 75 19.49 -39.92 -11.80
CA SER A 75 18.15 -39.38 -11.98
C SER A 75 17.57 -38.66 -10.77
N ALA A 76 18.40 -38.30 -9.78
CA ALA A 76 17.95 -37.56 -8.58
C ALA A 76 17.55 -36.11 -8.90
N ALA A 77 16.64 -35.58 -8.06
CA ALA A 77 16.26 -34.16 -8.04
C ALA A 77 17.34 -33.34 -7.33
N VAL A 78 17.78 -32.25 -7.93
CA VAL A 78 18.83 -31.39 -7.39
C VAL A 78 18.46 -29.92 -7.47
N LEU A 79 18.63 -29.19 -6.37
CA LEU A 79 18.51 -27.73 -6.28
C LEU A 79 19.88 -27.10 -6.04
N LEU A 80 20.31 -26.24 -6.94
CA LEU A 80 21.54 -25.45 -6.83
C LEU A 80 21.16 -23.98 -6.62
N LEU A 81 20.81 -23.63 -5.40
CA LEU A 81 20.36 -22.31 -5.02
C LEU A 81 21.56 -21.41 -4.68
N ASN A 82 21.45 -20.10 -4.97
CA ASN A 82 22.59 -19.20 -4.82
C ASN A 82 22.59 -18.52 -3.45
N ALA A 83 23.59 -18.88 -2.62
CA ALA A 83 23.80 -18.32 -1.30
C ALA A 83 24.45 -16.92 -1.29
N ASN A 84 24.95 -16.43 -2.41
CA ASN A 84 25.72 -15.17 -2.48
C ASN A 84 25.05 -14.09 -3.36
N TYR A 85 23.74 -14.10 -3.42
CA TYR A 85 22.97 -13.10 -4.16
C TYR A 85 22.92 -11.76 -3.37
N PRO A 86 23.07 -10.60 -4.06
CA PRO A 86 23.26 -10.35 -5.48
C PRO A 86 24.74 -10.27 -5.92
N GLY A 87 25.64 -10.94 -5.21
CA GLY A 87 27.05 -10.97 -5.55
C GLY A 87 27.33 -11.68 -6.90
N LYS A 88 28.48 -12.32 -7.02
CA LYS A 88 28.87 -12.99 -8.28
C LYS A 88 27.95 -14.17 -8.56
N ALA A 89 27.33 -14.18 -9.73
CA ALA A 89 26.54 -15.32 -10.21
C ALA A 89 27.40 -16.58 -10.40
N ARG A 90 26.77 -17.74 -10.31
CA ARG A 90 27.43 -19.04 -10.43
C ARG A 90 27.76 -19.34 -11.89
N GLN A 91 28.97 -19.79 -12.14
CA GLN A 91 29.31 -20.47 -13.39
C GLN A 91 29.21 -21.99 -13.19
N LEU A 92 28.44 -22.67 -14.02
CA LEU A 92 28.45 -24.12 -14.07
C LEU A 92 29.63 -24.56 -14.92
N THR A 93 30.61 -25.23 -14.28
CA THR A 93 31.81 -25.72 -14.97
C THR A 93 31.50 -26.89 -15.89
N ASP A 94 32.36 -27.16 -16.90
CA ASP A 94 32.17 -28.29 -17.82
C ASP A 94 32.13 -29.64 -17.07
N THR A 95 32.92 -29.78 -16.01
CA THR A 95 32.88 -30.97 -15.15
C THR A 95 31.52 -31.15 -14.48
N GLN A 96 30.92 -30.06 -14.00
CA GLN A 96 29.57 -30.09 -13.38
C GLN A 96 28.50 -30.40 -14.43
N LYS A 97 28.56 -29.79 -15.61
CA LYS A 97 27.66 -30.07 -16.72
C LYS A 97 27.73 -31.55 -17.15
N GLN A 98 28.97 -32.11 -17.30
CA GLN A 98 29.17 -33.52 -17.56
C GLN A 98 28.63 -34.44 -16.49
N LEU A 99 28.77 -34.08 -15.20
CA LEU A 99 28.24 -34.85 -14.08
C LEU A 99 26.72 -34.88 -14.08
N ILE A 100 26.08 -33.72 -14.34
CA ILE A 100 24.62 -33.60 -14.52
C ILE A 100 24.16 -34.52 -15.66
N HIS A 101 24.83 -34.45 -16.80
CA HIS A 101 24.49 -35.25 -17.98
C HIS A 101 24.68 -36.76 -17.72
N ASN A 102 25.85 -37.17 -17.23
CA ASN A 102 26.23 -38.58 -17.06
C ASN A 102 25.35 -39.29 -16.05
N LYS A 103 24.93 -38.61 -14.97
CA LYS A 103 24.02 -39.13 -13.97
C LYS A 103 22.54 -38.86 -14.29
N GLN A 104 22.24 -38.18 -15.39
CA GLN A 104 20.87 -37.77 -15.75
C GLN A 104 20.14 -37.06 -14.62
N LEU A 105 20.85 -36.22 -13.86
CA LEU A 105 20.28 -35.47 -12.75
C LEU A 105 19.25 -34.47 -13.26
N ARG A 106 18.17 -34.33 -12.54
CA ARG A 106 17.15 -33.30 -12.80
C ARG A 106 17.45 -32.09 -11.91
N VAL A 107 17.95 -31.01 -12.53
CA VAL A 107 18.57 -29.90 -11.83
C VAL A 107 17.83 -28.61 -12.07
N PHE A 108 17.58 -27.83 -11.01
CA PHE A 108 17.31 -26.40 -11.07
C PHE A 108 18.51 -25.64 -10.51
N ALA A 109 19.11 -24.78 -11.33
CA ALA A 109 20.22 -23.91 -10.91
C ALA A 109 19.82 -22.45 -11.06
N GLU A 110 19.77 -21.71 -9.94
CA GLU A 110 19.43 -20.31 -9.93
C GLU A 110 20.66 -19.40 -9.91
N TYR A 111 20.48 -18.17 -10.43
CA TYR A 111 21.51 -17.16 -10.58
C TYR A 111 22.77 -17.76 -11.18
N ALA A 112 22.57 -18.51 -12.26
CA ALA A 112 23.59 -19.37 -12.86
C ALA A 112 23.83 -19.01 -14.32
N SER A 113 25.10 -19.08 -14.74
CA SER A 113 25.57 -18.86 -16.10
C SER A 113 26.14 -20.15 -16.67
N LEU A 114 25.84 -20.39 -17.94
CA LEU A 114 26.49 -21.44 -18.76
C LEU A 114 27.61 -20.91 -19.61
N SER A 115 27.78 -19.61 -19.66
CA SER A 115 28.81 -18.93 -20.47
C SER A 115 30.18 -19.07 -19.84
N ASP A 116 31.24 -19.08 -20.66
CA ASP A 116 32.65 -19.13 -20.20
C ASP A 116 33.04 -17.93 -19.34
N THR A 117 32.36 -16.80 -19.57
CA THR A 117 32.49 -15.58 -18.76
C THR A 117 31.14 -15.22 -18.17
N VAL A 118 31.04 -15.20 -16.85
CA VAL A 118 29.81 -14.81 -16.16
C VAL A 118 29.54 -13.33 -16.40
N PRO A 119 28.36 -12.96 -16.93
CA PRO A 119 27.98 -11.56 -17.10
C PRO A 119 27.91 -10.81 -15.77
N GLN A 120 28.11 -9.49 -15.82
CA GLN A 120 27.88 -8.67 -14.62
C GLN A 120 26.39 -8.60 -14.29
N PRO A 121 26.03 -8.57 -12.99
CA PRO A 121 24.64 -8.41 -12.60
C PRO A 121 24.07 -7.05 -12.99
N GLU A 122 22.83 -7.06 -13.46
CA GLU A 122 21.99 -5.89 -13.72
C GLU A 122 20.84 -5.86 -12.71
N LYS A 123 20.42 -4.66 -12.30
CA LYS A 123 19.32 -4.49 -11.35
C LYS A 123 17.99 -4.46 -12.08
N ILE A 124 16.99 -5.13 -11.53
CA ILE A 124 15.60 -5.01 -11.96
C ILE A 124 15.02 -3.74 -11.28
N GLU A 125 14.64 -2.73 -12.04
CA GLU A 125 14.08 -1.49 -11.50
C GLU A 125 12.58 -1.37 -11.75
N PHE A 126 12.18 -1.37 -13.02
CA PHE A 126 10.79 -1.32 -13.46
C PHE A 126 10.43 -2.49 -14.37
N GLU A 127 11.37 -3.38 -14.65
CA GLU A 127 11.13 -4.58 -15.43
C GLU A 127 10.23 -5.54 -14.63
N ARG A 128 9.39 -6.24 -15.36
CA ARG A 128 8.51 -7.30 -14.87
C ARG A 128 8.93 -8.64 -15.48
N ILE A 129 8.39 -9.70 -14.94
CA ILE A 129 8.58 -11.03 -15.49
C ILE A 129 7.41 -11.32 -16.42
N VAL A 130 7.74 -11.76 -17.64
CA VAL A 130 6.78 -12.16 -18.68
C VAL A 130 6.94 -13.65 -18.94
N VAL A 131 5.85 -14.40 -18.86
CA VAL A 131 5.81 -15.78 -19.33
C VAL A 131 5.89 -15.78 -20.85
N VAL A 132 6.88 -16.46 -21.43
CA VAL A 132 7.09 -16.52 -22.89
C VAL A 132 6.46 -17.77 -23.49
N ASP A 133 6.58 -18.90 -22.80
CA ASP A 133 5.97 -20.18 -23.20
C ASP A 133 5.16 -20.77 -22.03
N SER A 134 4.10 -21.49 -22.37
CA SER A 134 3.19 -22.06 -21.36
C SER A 134 3.90 -23.01 -20.41
N LEU A 135 3.80 -22.75 -19.11
CA LEU A 135 4.40 -23.57 -18.05
C LEU A 135 3.35 -24.36 -17.25
N ALA A 136 2.21 -23.75 -17.01
CA ALA A 136 1.09 -24.29 -16.24
C ALA A 136 -0.23 -23.60 -16.68
N PRO A 137 -1.40 -24.10 -16.28
CA PRO A 137 -2.68 -23.42 -16.56
C PRO A 137 -2.74 -21.98 -16.05
N GLU A 138 -2.01 -21.67 -14.98
CA GLU A 138 -1.89 -20.35 -14.34
C GLU A 138 -0.72 -19.52 -14.89
N LEU A 139 0.04 -20.05 -15.86
CA LEU A 139 1.23 -19.44 -16.45
C LEU A 139 1.19 -19.56 -17.96
N LEU A 140 0.40 -18.70 -18.58
CA LEU A 140 0.20 -18.65 -20.03
C LEU A 140 1.11 -17.58 -20.66
N PRO A 141 1.38 -17.66 -21.98
CA PRO A 141 2.18 -16.64 -22.66
C PRO A 141 1.63 -15.23 -22.43
N MET A 142 2.51 -14.29 -22.17
CA MET A 142 2.27 -12.88 -21.81
C MET A 142 1.75 -12.64 -20.38
N ASP A 143 1.54 -13.67 -19.56
CA ASP A 143 1.24 -13.46 -18.13
C ASP A 143 2.39 -12.74 -17.42
N LEU A 144 2.03 -11.88 -16.47
CA LEU A 144 2.94 -11.00 -15.74
C LEU A 144 3.16 -11.46 -14.29
N LEU A 145 4.42 -11.36 -13.84
CA LEU A 145 4.84 -11.55 -12.46
C LEU A 145 5.84 -10.44 -12.07
N SER A 146 6.11 -10.31 -10.78
CA SER A 146 7.09 -9.36 -10.21
C SER A 146 8.07 -10.06 -9.28
N VAL A 147 9.31 -9.57 -9.25
CA VAL A 147 10.38 -9.99 -8.33
C VAL A 147 10.92 -8.84 -7.48
N ASN A 148 10.19 -7.74 -7.39
CA ASN A 148 10.41 -6.61 -6.49
C ASN A 148 11.86 -6.10 -6.41
N ARG A 149 12.41 -5.62 -7.54
CA ARG A 149 13.74 -5.04 -7.65
C ARG A 149 14.90 -6.00 -7.31
N GLY A 150 14.84 -7.22 -7.83
CA GLY A 150 15.95 -8.17 -7.78
C GLY A 150 17.11 -7.79 -8.71
N TRP A 151 18.05 -8.73 -8.87
CA TRP A 151 19.18 -8.64 -9.78
C TRP A 151 19.18 -9.83 -10.73
N TYR A 152 19.67 -9.67 -11.93
CA TYR A 152 19.79 -10.74 -12.92
C TYR A 152 21.09 -10.63 -13.69
N ILE A 153 21.49 -11.71 -14.34
CA ILE A 153 22.58 -11.72 -15.33
C ILE A 153 22.01 -11.89 -16.72
N ARG A 154 22.57 -11.14 -17.68
CA ARG A 154 22.12 -11.19 -19.08
C ARG A 154 22.75 -12.37 -19.80
N GLU A 155 22.10 -13.51 -19.75
CA GLU A 155 22.47 -14.72 -20.50
C GLU A 155 21.87 -14.72 -21.91
N ARG A 156 22.36 -15.64 -22.76
CA ARG A 156 21.79 -15.92 -24.09
C ARG A 156 20.98 -17.21 -24.00
N ALA A 157 19.70 -17.14 -24.30
CA ALA A 157 18.86 -18.30 -24.49
C ALA A 157 17.97 -18.08 -25.71
N GLU A 158 17.96 -19.04 -26.64
CA GLU A 158 17.18 -18.92 -27.89
C GLU A 158 15.65 -18.99 -27.61
N LYS A 159 15.26 -19.73 -26.59
CA LYS A 159 13.85 -19.94 -26.21
C LYS A 159 13.70 -19.86 -24.69
N PRO A 160 13.62 -18.64 -24.11
CA PRO A 160 13.32 -18.53 -22.69
C PRO A 160 11.87 -18.96 -22.42
N LEU A 161 11.64 -19.58 -21.27
CA LEU A 161 10.30 -19.87 -20.75
C LEU A 161 9.69 -18.67 -20.07
N MET A 162 10.55 -17.87 -19.43
CA MET A 162 10.19 -16.59 -18.80
C MET A 162 11.29 -15.57 -19.10
N ALA A 163 10.89 -14.31 -19.26
CA ALA A 163 11.79 -13.21 -19.59
C ALA A 163 11.61 -12.02 -18.62
N ILE A 164 12.66 -11.23 -18.46
CA ILE A 164 12.66 -9.94 -17.77
C ILE A 164 12.51 -8.85 -18.82
N ALA A 165 11.47 -8.04 -18.73
CA ALA A 165 11.21 -6.95 -19.67
C ALA A 165 10.45 -5.80 -19.00
N ARG A 166 10.64 -4.59 -19.50
CA ARG A 166 9.78 -3.46 -19.17
C ARG A 166 8.50 -3.57 -19.98
N VAL A 167 7.38 -3.85 -19.33
CA VAL A 167 6.11 -4.12 -20.02
C VAL A 167 4.92 -3.55 -19.24
N ALA A 168 3.98 -2.97 -20.00
CA ALA A 168 2.74 -2.43 -19.49
C ALA A 168 1.62 -3.49 -19.49
N GLY A 169 0.70 -3.35 -18.53
CA GLY A 169 -0.47 -4.22 -18.38
C GLY A 169 -0.79 -4.48 -16.91
N PHE A 170 -1.93 -5.08 -16.63
CA PHE A 170 -2.29 -5.51 -15.28
C PHE A 170 -1.84 -6.96 -15.04
N ASP A 171 -2.53 -7.92 -15.63
CA ASP A 171 -2.23 -9.35 -15.52
C ASP A 171 -1.46 -9.91 -16.73
N THR A 172 -1.48 -9.19 -17.85
CA THR A 172 -0.83 -9.60 -19.10
C THR A 172 -0.07 -8.44 -19.74
N ALA A 173 1.03 -8.74 -20.45
CA ALA A 173 1.80 -7.77 -21.23
C ALA A 173 1.00 -7.33 -22.47
N VAL A 174 0.32 -6.19 -22.36
CA VAL A 174 -0.68 -5.75 -23.35
C VAL A 174 -0.06 -5.41 -24.70
N TYR A 175 1.15 -4.86 -24.72
CA TYR A 175 1.86 -4.51 -25.96
C TYR A 175 2.81 -5.61 -26.45
N GLY A 176 2.81 -6.81 -25.79
CA GLY A 176 3.67 -7.93 -26.16
C GLY A 176 5.16 -7.66 -25.97
N LEU A 177 6.00 -8.53 -26.61
CA LEU A 177 7.48 -8.46 -26.53
C LEU A 177 8.14 -8.24 -27.88
N GLU A 178 7.40 -8.13 -29.01
CA GLU A 178 7.97 -8.15 -30.36
C GLU A 178 9.03 -7.04 -30.57
N ASP A 179 8.74 -5.82 -30.12
CA ASP A 179 9.62 -4.67 -30.22
C ASP A 179 10.22 -4.23 -28.88
N THR A 180 10.17 -5.09 -27.86
CA THR A 180 10.60 -4.77 -26.50
C THR A 180 11.88 -5.51 -26.14
N PRO A 181 12.96 -4.82 -25.76
CA PRO A 181 14.15 -5.48 -25.23
C PRO A 181 13.82 -6.33 -24.00
N TYR A 182 14.28 -7.56 -23.99
CA TYR A 182 14.13 -8.45 -22.83
C TYR A 182 15.40 -9.25 -22.56
N ALA A 183 15.49 -9.81 -21.36
CA ALA A 183 16.52 -10.76 -20.97
C ALA A 183 15.87 -12.09 -20.54
N PRO A 184 16.46 -13.25 -20.90
CA PRO A 184 16.00 -14.52 -20.38
C PRO A 184 16.05 -14.58 -18.87
N LEU A 185 14.96 -15.00 -18.22
CA LEU A 185 14.93 -15.26 -16.78
C LEU A 185 15.02 -16.74 -16.48
N VAL A 186 14.16 -17.55 -17.08
CA VAL A 186 14.11 -19.00 -16.89
C VAL A 186 14.16 -19.68 -18.26
N TYR A 187 15.03 -20.66 -18.41
CA TYR A 187 15.12 -21.47 -19.64
C TYR A 187 15.63 -22.88 -19.35
N LYS A 188 15.41 -23.78 -20.29
CA LYS A 188 15.90 -25.17 -20.23
C LYS A 188 16.88 -25.39 -21.41
N PRO A 189 18.21 -25.39 -21.17
CA PRO A 189 19.16 -25.76 -22.20
C PRO A 189 19.05 -27.24 -22.60
N ASP A 190 18.68 -28.09 -21.66
CA ASP A 190 18.42 -29.53 -21.81
C ASP A 190 17.13 -29.91 -21.07
N SER A 191 16.56 -31.05 -21.40
CA SER A 191 15.29 -31.54 -20.82
C SER A 191 15.32 -31.68 -19.29
N ASN A 192 16.49 -31.89 -18.71
CA ASN A 192 16.71 -32.16 -17.30
C ASN A 192 17.42 -31.02 -16.53
N LEU A 193 17.66 -29.86 -17.19
CA LEU A 193 18.34 -28.72 -16.58
C LEU A 193 17.53 -27.45 -16.73
N TRP A 194 17.09 -26.88 -15.60
CA TRP A 194 16.51 -25.57 -15.49
C TRP A 194 17.56 -24.55 -15.06
N ILE A 195 17.62 -23.42 -15.73
CA ILE A 195 18.48 -22.30 -15.38
C ILE A 195 17.61 -21.08 -15.11
N SER A 196 17.87 -20.41 -13.97
CA SER A 196 17.39 -19.05 -13.73
C SER A 196 18.55 -18.07 -13.71
N THR A 197 18.39 -16.92 -14.37
CA THR A 197 19.36 -15.83 -14.41
C THR A 197 19.27 -14.91 -13.17
N SER A 198 18.27 -15.11 -12.33
CA SER A 198 18.06 -14.41 -11.05
C SER A 198 17.86 -15.41 -9.92
N GLN A 199 17.88 -14.92 -8.67
CA GLN A 199 17.44 -15.71 -7.52
C GLN A 199 15.92 -15.67 -7.44
N LEU A 200 15.28 -16.84 -7.43
CA LEU A 200 13.83 -16.98 -7.38
C LEU A 200 13.35 -17.71 -6.11
N SER A 201 14.26 -18.35 -5.38
CA SER A 201 13.93 -19.24 -4.26
C SER A 201 13.56 -18.52 -2.95
N ASP A 202 13.80 -17.19 -2.84
CA ASP A 202 13.42 -16.37 -1.68
C ASP A 202 12.15 -15.53 -1.95
N PHE A 203 11.19 -16.13 -2.63
CA PHE A 203 9.97 -15.50 -3.14
C PHE A 203 9.03 -14.97 -2.06
N ALA A 204 8.96 -15.64 -0.91
CA ALA A 204 8.08 -15.26 0.19
C ALA A 204 8.63 -14.04 0.93
N ARG A 205 9.91 -14.06 1.30
CA ARG A 205 10.59 -12.98 2.00
C ARG A 205 10.58 -11.68 1.20
N ILE A 206 10.83 -11.75 -0.11
CA ILE A 206 10.89 -10.59 -1.01
C ILE A 206 9.49 -10.25 -1.59
N ARG A 207 8.44 -10.96 -1.20
CA ARG A 207 7.05 -10.71 -1.61
C ARG A 207 6.86 -10.71 -3.12
N PHE A 208 7.29 -11.77 -3.80
CA PHE A 208 7.04 -11.96 -5.23
C PHE A 208 5.54 -12.05 -5.51
N ALA A 209 5.07 -11.39 -6.54
CA ALA A 209 3.65 -11.27 -6.86
C ALA A 209 3.35 -11.54 -8.34
N PRO A 210 2.13 -11.95 -8.69
CA PRO A 210 1.07 -12.42 -7.80
C PRO A 210 1.41 -13.81 -7.23
N GLU A 211 0.97 -14.06 -6.00
CA GLU A 211 1.36 -15.25 -5.24
C GLU A 211 0.97 -16.56 -5.93
N PHE A 212 -0.25 -16.64 -6.50
CA PHE A 212 -0.75 -17.85 -7.15
C PHE A 212 0.09 -18.28 -8.37
N ARG A 213 0.66 -17.34 -9.14
CA ARG A 213 1.54 -17.61 -10.28
C ARG A 213 2.90 -18.12 -9.84
N TRP A 214 3.48 -17.54 -8.81
CA TRP A 214 4.75 -18.04 -8.25
C TRP A 214 4.61 -19.42 -7.64
N LYS A 215 3.48 -19.70 -6.98
CA LYS A 215 3.15 -21.02 -6.51
C LYS A 215 3.07 -22.03 -7.67
N ALA A 216 2.35 -21.71 -8.73
CA ALA A 216 2.23 -22.57 -9.93
C ALA A 216 3.60 -22.80 -10.60
N PHE A 217 4.46 -21.77 -10.65
CA PHE A 217 5.84 -21.88 -11.15
C PHE A 217 6.62 -22.94 -10.35
N TRP A 218 6.64 -22.84 -9.03
CA TRP A 218 7.39 -23.76 -8.19
C TRP A 218 6.77 -25.17 -8.16
N GLU A 219 5.45 -25.29 -8.20
CA GLU A 219 4.78 -26.60 -8.38
C GLU A 219 5.20 -27.29 -9.68
N THR A 220 5.37 -26.51 -10.75
CA THR A 220 5.82 -27.01 -12.05
C THR A 220 7.28 -27.43 -12.00
N VAL A 221 8.18 -26.56 -11.52
CA VAL A 221 9.62 -26.85 -11.45
C VAL A 221 9.89 -28.05 -10.55
N VAL A 222 9.36 -28.05 -9.32
CA VAL A 222 9.58 -29.16 -8.37
C VAL A 222 8.94 -30.44 -8.90
N GLY A 223 7.77 -30.35 -9.51
CA GLY A 223 7.11 -31.51 -10.14
C GLY A 223 7.96 -32.16 -11.23
N ASP A 224 8.59 -31.37 -12.10
CA ASP A 224 9.53 -31.83 -13.13
C ASP A 224 10.78 -32.47 -12.51
N LEU A 225 11.35 -31.85 -11.48
CA LEU A 225 12.53 -32.38 -10.77
C LEU A 225 12.26 -33.72 -10.09
N VAL A 226 11.11 -33.90 -9.43
CA VAL A 226 10.78 -35.15 -8.73
C VAL A 226 10.05 -36.17 -9.61
N GLY A 227 9.67 -35.79 -10.84
CA GLY A 227 9.00 -36.67 -11.82
C GLY A 227 7.57 -37.02 -11.48
N ARG A 228 6.87 -36.20 -10.71
CA ARG A 228 5.46 -36.33 -10.36
C ARG A 228 4.77 -34.98 -10.17
N LYS A 229 3.45 -34.95 -10.31
CA LYS A 229 2.71 -33.72 -9.99
C LYS A 229 2.89 -33.36 -8.52
N VAL A 230 3.22 -32.08 -8.26
CA VAL A 230 3.32 -31.48 -6.93
C VAL A 230 2.23 -30.43 -6.79
N THR A 231 1.66 -30.32 -5.60
CA THR A 231 0.74 -29.25 -5.20
C THR A 231 1.04 -28.88 -3.76
N PHE A 232 1.45 -27.64 -3.54
CA PHE A 232 1.82 -27.14 -2.22
C PHE A 232 0.60 -26.82 -1.38
N LYS A 233 0.57 -27.32 -0.15
CA LYS A 233 -0.46 -27.06 0.86
C LYS A 233 0.02 -26.05 1.90
N SER A 234 1.32 -26.01 2.12
CA SER A 234 1.99 -25.17 3.14
C SER A 234 2.50 -23.84 2.59
N TRP A 235 2.04 -23.44 1.38
CA TRP A 235 2.40 -22.14 0.84
C TRP A 235 1.95 -21.01 1.76
N LYS A 236 2.89 -20.23 2.27
CA LYS A 236 2.63 -19.11 3.19
C LYS A 236 3.48 -17.92 2.80
N SER A 237 2.88 -16.73 2.84
CA SER A 237 3.61 -15.49 2.78
C SER A 237 3.86 -14.96 4.20
N PRO A 238 5.07 -14.48 4.54
CA PRO A 238 5.35 -13.84 5.83
C PRO A 238 4.63 -12.49 5.97
N VAL A 239 4.13 -11.92 4.87
CA VAL A 239 3.39 -10.66 4.81
C VAL A 239 2.12 -10.90 4.02
N GLY A 240 0.97 -10.80 4.64
CA GLY A 240 -0.32 -11.05 3.99
C GLY A 240 -1.46 -10.28 4.65
N PRO A 241 -2.68 -10.39 4.11
CA PRO A 241 -3.87 -9.79 4.71
C PRO A 241 -4.20 -10.43 6.06
N SER A 242 -4.70 -9.62 7.00
CA SER A 242 -5.04 -10.06 8.37
C SER A 242 -6.12 -11.14 8.38
N TYR A 243 -7.06 -11.09 7.41
CA TYR A 243 -8.15 -12.06 7.30
C TYR A 243 -8.40 -12.44 5.84
N GLY A 244 -8.81 -13.69 5.61
CA GLY A 244 -9.28 -14.14 4.30
C GLY A 244 -10.60 -13.48 3.89
N GLU A 245 -10.90 -13.47 2.59
CA GLU A 245 -12.12 -12.84 2.02
C GLU A 245 -13.41 -13.28 2.72
N LYS A 246 -13.54 -14.57 2.98
CA LYS A 246 -14.74 -15.20 3.55
C LYS A 246 -14.61 -15.58 5.02
N GLN A 247 -13.50 -15.23 5.63
CA GLN A 247 -13.29 -15.51 7.05
C GLN A 247 -14.23 -14.62 7.87
N GLU A 248 -14.90 -15.16 8.89
CA GLU A 248 -15.70 -14.38 9.82
C GLU A 248 -14.80 -13.40 10.60
N LEU A 249 -15.21 -12.13 10.64
CA LEU A 249 -14.52 -11.12 11.44
C LEU A 249 -14.99 -11.21 12.89
N PRO A 250 -14.07 -11.23 13.86
CA PRO A 250 -14.42 -11.04 15.27
C PRO A 250 -15.06 -9.67 15.50
N ASP A 251 -15.98 -9.53 16.46
CA ASP A 251 -16.62 -8.26 16.82
C ASP A 251 -15.59 -7.14 17.13
N SER A 252 -14.43 -7.51 17.66
CA SER A 252 -13.35 -6.57 18.00
C SER A 252 -12.35 -6.33 16.85
N ALA A 253 -12.60 -6.85 15.65
CA ALA A 253 -11.62 -6.82 14.56
C ALA A 253 -11.26 -5.39 14.15
N ARG A 254 -12.25 -4.49 14.01
CA ARG A 254 -12.02 -3.09 13.66
C ARG A 254 -11.26 -2.36 14.76
N LEU A 255 -11.62 -2.53 16.03
CA LEU A 255 -10.87 -1.93 17.15
C LEU A 255 -9.42 -2.43 17.20
N ALA A 256 -9.21 -3.73 16.95
CA ALA A 256 -7.86 -4.30 16.83
C ALA A 256 -7.10 -3.73 15.63
N SER A 257 -7.79 -3.49 14.51
CA SER A 257 -7.21 -2.86 13.31
C SER A 257 -6.76 -1.42 13.61
N VAL A 258 -7.57 -0.62 14.31
CA VAL A 258 -7.18 0.73 14.78
C VAL A 258 -5.90 0.66 15.61
N ARG A 259 -5.85 -0.23 16.60
CA ARG A 259 -4.69 -0.36 17.49
C ARG A 259 -3.43 -0.70 16.71
N LYS A 260 -3.48 -1.73 15.88
CA LYS A 260 -2.35 -2.12 15.03
C LYS A 260 -1.95 -1.01 14.05
N GLY A 261 -2.92 -0.31 13.48
CA GLY A 261 -2.67 0.81 12.59
C GLY A 261 -1.92 1.96 13.24
N VAL A 262 -2.18 2.24 14.53
CA VAL A 262 -1.40 3.22 15.30
C VAL A 262 -0.03 2.66 15.71
N GLU A 263 0.04 1.40 16.13
CA GLU A 263 1.30 0.73 16.49
C GLU A 263 2.28 0.66 15.31
N TRP A 264 1.77 0.63 14.06
CA TRP A 264 2.60 0.65 12.87
C TRP A 264 3.48 1.89 12.75
N PHE A 265 3.05 3.07 13.21
CA PHE A 265 3.90 4.27 13.18
C PHE A 265 5.18 4.08 13.98
N PHE A 266 5.13 3.31 15.08
CA PHE A 266 6.29 2.96 15.90
C PHE A 266 7.05 1.76 15.31
N ASN A 267 6.36 0.71 14.91
CA ASN A 267 6.99 -0.47 14.28
C ASN A 267 7.78 -0.12 13.01
N GLY A 268 7.34 0.91 12.28
CA GLY A 268 7.99 1.45 11.10
C GLY A 268 9.01 2.57 11.40
N HIS A 269 9.19 2.98 12.66
CA HIS A 269 10.10 4.05 13.07
C HIS A 269 9.91 5.36 12.27
N PHE A 270 8.65 5.72 11.95
CA PHE A 270 8.37 6.89 11.13
C PHE A 270 8.48 8.21 11.89
N LEU A 271 8.28 8.22 13.21
CA LEU A 271 8.46 9.40 14.05
C LEU A 271 9.95 9.74 14.12
N VAL A 272 10.32 10.89 13.56
CA VAL A 272 11.72 11.31 13.44
C VAL A 272 12.30 11.64 14.80
N ALA A 273 13.37 10.93 15.19
CA ALA A 273 14.13 11.26 16.39
C ALA A 273 15.42 12.03 16.04
N PRO A 274 15.81 13.02 16.88
CA PRO A 274 17.05 13.78 16.67
C PRO A 274 18.30 12.88 16.56
N SER A 275 18.29 11.72 17.23
CA SER A 275 19.43 10.78 17.26
C SER A 275 19.82 10.20 15.91
N TRP A 276 18.88 10.07 14.97
CA TRP A 276 19.14 9.49 13.65
C TRP A 276 18.77 10.44 12.48
N LYS A 277 18.19 11.60 12.76
CA LYS A 277 17.74 12.54 11.73
C LYS A 277 18.84 12.88 10.71
N ALA A 278 20.04 13.21 11.19
CA ALA A 278 21.16 13.62 10.32
C ALA A 278 21.68 12.45 9.44
N ASP A 279 21.77 11.26 10.00
CA ASP A 279 22.33 10.11 9.32
C ASP A 279 21.39 9.46 8.30
N TRP A 280 20.09 9.69 8.45
CA TRP A 280 19.05 9.09 7.61
C TRP A 280 18.21 10.13 6.87
N LEU A 281 17.34 10.89 7.56
CA LEU A 281 16.46 11.84 6.91
C LEU A 281 17.24 12.86 6.09
N ASP A 282 18.17 13.61 6.70
CA ASP A 282 18.89 14.68 6.02
C ASP A 282 19.80 14.13 4.89
N LYS A 283 20.28 12.90 5.04
CA LYS A 283 21.10 12.23 4.03
C LYS A 283 20.32 11.78 2.80
N TYR A 284 19.12 11.22 2.98
CA TYR A 284 18.36 10.58 1.89
C TYR A 284 17.21 11.45 1.37
N GLN A 285 16.84 12.53 2.05
CA GLN A 285 15.79 13.45 1.59
C GLN A 285 16.19 14.15 0.28
N GLY A 286 17.47 14.52 0.12
CA GLY A 286 17.98 15.23 -1.05
C GLY A 286 17.19 16.51 -1.36
N ASP A 287 16.84 16.70 -2.61
CA ASP A 287 15.97 17.79 -3.09
C ASP A 287 14.47 17.44 -3.05
N GLY A 288 14.13 16.24 -2.61
CA GLY A 288 12.76 15.72 -2.53
C GLY A 288 12.22 15.12 -3.83
N LEU A 289 12.99 15.09 -4.92
CA LEU A 289 12.56 14.45 -6.18
C LEU A 289 12.58 12.92 -6.08
N MET A 290 13.64 12.38 -5.46
CA MET A 290 13.82 10.96 -5.22
C MET A 290 14.23 10.70 -3.76
N PRO A 291 13.36 10.99 -2.77
CA PRO A 291 13.71 10.92 -1.35
C PRO A 291 13.71 9.47 -0.82
N VAL A 292 14.26 8.54 -1.57
CA VAL A 292 14.24 7.09 -1.28
C VAL A 292 15.59 6.65 -0.73
N GLY A 293 15.55 5.92 0.37
CA GLY A 293 16.74 5.35 0.99
C GLY A 293 16.48 3.97 1.60
N PRO A 294 17.53 3.30 2.11
CA PRO A 294 17.41 1.98 2.71
C PRO A 294 16.52 2.00 3.96
N SER A 295 16.06 0.83 4.38
CA SER A 295 15.31 0.65 5.62
C SER A 295 16.10 1.14 6.83
N LEU A 296 15.41 1.78 7.78
CA LEU A 296 15.98 2.07 9.09
C LEU A 296 16.35 0.78 9.83
N PRO A 297 17.42 0.76 10.65
CA PRO A 297 17.69 -0.35 11.55
C PRO A 297 16.55 -0.58 12.56
N ASP A 298 16.35 -1.81 13.00
CA ASP A 298 15.25 -2.16 13.92
C ASP A 298 15.47 -1.67 15.37
N ASP A 299 16.66 -1.16 15.69
CA ASP A 299 17.06 -0.69 17.01
C ASP A 299 17.12 0.84 17.15
N VAL A 300 16.64 1.57 16.12
CA VAL A 300 16.55 3.04 16.22
C VAL A 300 15.45 3.46 17.20
N VAL A 301 15.68 4.58 17.87
CA VAL A 301 14.73 5.15 18.83
C VAL A 301 13.67 5.94 18.09
N ASP A 302 12.40 5.74 18.44
CA ASP A 302 11.31 6.56 17.91
C ASP A 302 11.34 7.98 18.45
N GLY A 303 10.95 8.93 17.60
CA GLY A 303 10.66 10.31 18.02
C GLY A 303 9.31 10.42 18.72
N ASP A 304 9.04 11.61 19.23
CA ASP A 304 7.79 11.97 19.92
C ASP A 304 6.94 12.97 19.10
N GLY A 305 7.24 13.13 17.82
CA GLY A 305 6.60 14.11 16.93
C GLY A 305 7.24 15.49 16.89
N THR A 306 8.15 15.84 17.83
CA THR A 306 8.83 17.14 17.85
C THR A 306 9.71 17.40 16.62
N SER A 307 10.20 16.34 15.98
CA SER A 307 10.96 16.40 14.72
C SER A 307 10.14 15.94 13.50
N GLY A 308 8.83 15.81 13.64
CA GLY A 308 7.91 15.41 12.59
C GLY A 308 7.88 13.91 12.32
N ILE A 309 7.21 13.53 11.22
CA ILE A 309 7.04 12.14 10.79
C ILE A 309 7.36 11.98 9.30
N LEU A 310 7.96 10.85 8.92
CA LEU A 310 8.27 10.49 7.54
C LEU A 310 7.00 10.12 6.74
N GLU A 311 7.09 10.23 5.42
CA GLU A 311 5.98 9.90 4.50
C GLU A 311 5.61 8.40 4.50
N GLY A 312 6.57 7.48 4.56
CA GLY A 312 6.29 6.04 4.57
C GLY A 312 7.32 5.19 3.84
N HIS A 313 6.87 4.08 3.25
CA HIS A 313 7.68 3.21 2.40
C HIS A 313 7.35 3.37 0.92
N CYS A 314 8.34 3.14 0.04
CA CYS A 314 8.08 2.87 -1.36
C CYS A 314 7.99 1.35 -1.63
N SER A 315 7.62 0.93 -2.84
CA SER A 315 7.46 -0.50 -3.19
C SER A 315 8.78 -1.27 -3.33
N ALA A 316 9.94 -0.63 -3.18
CA ALA A 316 11.23 -1.29 -3.31
C ALA A 316 11.54 -2.17 -2.09
N ILE A 317 11.86 -3.45 -2.33
CA ILE A 317 12.16 -4.43 -1.29
C ILE A 317 13.56 -4.99 -1.54
N ASP A 318 14.41 -5.03 -0.50
CA ASP A 318 15.76 -5.60 -0.60
C ASP A 318 15.76 -7.13 -0.46
N GLY A 319 16.92 -7.75 -0.66
CA GLY A 319 17.08 -9.21 -0.56
C GLY A 319 16.80 -9.78 0.84
N ASN A 320 16.72 -8.93 1.87
CA ASN A 320 16.36 -9.34 3.24
C ASN A 320 14.85 -9.17 3.52
N GLY A 321 14.06 -8.75 2.52
CA GLY A 321 12.64 -8.50 2.66
C GLY A 321 12.29 -7.15 3.30
N ARG A 322 13.28 -6.27 3.50
CA ARG A 322 13.08 -4.94 4.06
C ARG A 322 12.65 -3.97 2.99
N GLN A 323 11.70 -3.12 3.31
CA GLN A 323 11.15 -2.14 2.39
C GLN A 323 11.88 -0.81 2.50
N ALA A 324 12.23 -0.19 1.37
CA ALA A 324 12.89 1.10 1.34
C ALA A 324 11.96 2.22 1.82
N TYR A 325 12.54 3.20 2.49
CA TYR A 325 11.81 4.34 3.06
C TYR A 325 11.78 5.51 2.10
N ARG A 326 10.69 6.29 2.20
CA ARG A 326 10.59 7.63 1.64
C ARG A 326 10.95 8.63 2.74
N TYR A 327 12.19 9.09 2.73
CA TYR A 327 12.73 10.07 3.66
C TYR A 327 12.27 11.47 3.28
N TRP A 328 10.96 11.68 3.33
CA TRP A 328 10.35 12.94 2.93
C TRP A 328 9.43 13.49 4.00
N MET A 329 9.51 14.80 4.20
CA MET A 329 8.71 15.52 5.17
C MET A 329 7.73 16.42 4.43
N ARG A 330 6.46 16.04 4.47
CA ARG A 330 5.35 16.80 3.85
C ARG A 330 4.44 17.38 4.92
N ASN A 331 3.85 18.53 4.64
CA ASN A 331 2.96 19.21 5.58
C ASN A 331 1.64 18.47 5.82
N ASP A 332 1.01 18.00 4.75
CA ASP A 332 -0.24 17.24 4.83
C ASP A 332 -0.10 16.04 5.76
N VAL A 333 0.99 15.29 5.63
CA VAL A 333 1.31 14.12 6.46
C VAL A 333 1.36 14.46 7.95
N GLN A 334 1.97 15.61 8.31
CA GLN A 334 2.04 16.02 9.73
C GLN A 334 0.63 16.26 10.32
N GLY A 335 -0.20 16.99 9.58
CA GLY A 335 -1.58 17.28 9.99
C GLY A 335 -2.44 16.02 10.08
N GLU A 336 -2.41 15.16 9.06
CA GLU A 336 -3.17 13.92 8.99
C GLU A 336 -2.80 12.95 10.14
N VAL A 337 -1.50 12.77 10.40
CA VAL A 337 -1.03 11.90 11.48
C VAL A 337 -1.34 12.49 12.85
N SER A 338 -1.29 13.83 13.01
CA SER A 338 -1.69 14.48 14.26
C SER A 338 -3.15 14.16 14.62
N MET A 339 -4.06 14.19 13.64
CA MET A 339 -5.46 13.79 13.79
C MET A 339 -5.58 12.33 14.28
N THR A 340 -4.84 11.44 13.65
CA THR A 340 -4.88 10.01 13.99
C THR A 340 -4.44 9.77 15.42
N PHE A 341 -3.34 10.37 15.85
CA PHE A 341 -2.89 10.24 17.24
C PHE A 341 -3.85 10.89 18.24
N ALA A 342 -4.47 12.02 17.89
CA ALA A 342 -5.45 12.66 18.77
C ALA A 342 -6.70 11.78 18.95
N VAL A 343 -7.27 11.26 17.84
CA VAL A 343 -8.47 10.40 17.89
C VAL A 343 -8.16 9.06 18.59
N ALA A 344 -7.02 8.44 18.28
CA ALA A 344 -6.61 7.21 18.95
C ALA A 344 -6.31 7.43 20.44
N GLY A 345 -5.71 8.58 20.79
CA GLY A 345 -5.49 8.99 22.18
C GLY A 345 -6.79 9.14 22.96
N GLU A 346 -7.85 9.65 22.32
CA GLU A 346 -9.18 9.74 22.90
C GLU A 346 -9.83 8.37 23.03
N LEU A 347 -9.86 7.59 21.95
CA LEU A 347 -10.48 6.24 21.92
C LEU A 347 -9.87 5.28 22.96
N PHE A 348 -8.55 5.30 23.11
CA PHE A 348 -7.84 4.36 23.99
C PHE A 348 -7.48 4.95 25.37
N GLY A 349 -7.71 6.22 25.61
CA GLY A 349 -7.29 6.90 26.84
C GLY A 349 -5.76 6.98 27.01
N ILE A 350 -5.00 7.17 25.92
CA ILE A 350 -3.53 7.16 25.92
C ILE A 350 -2.97 8.57 25.77
N ASP A 351 -2.48 9.15 26.86
CA ASP A 351 -1.96 10.53 26.89
C ASP A 351 -0.69 10.71 26.02
N SER A 352 0.16 9.70 25.89
CA SER A 352 1.35 9.81 25.02
C SER A 352 0.97 10.01 23.55
N TYR A 353 -0.13 9.46 23.07
CA TYR A 353 -0.65 9.70 21.73
C TYR A 353 -1.10 11.16 21.58
N LYS A 354 -1.82 11.68 22.58
CA LYS A 354 -2.23 13.10 22.60
C LYS A 354 -1.02 14.03 22.59
N HIS A 355 0.06 13.65 23.27
CA HIS A 355 1.31 14.41 23.28
C HIS A 355 1.98 14.41 21.89
N ILE A 356 2.09 13.27 21.22
CA ILE A 356 2.59 13.18 19.85
C ILE A 356 1.76 14.03 18.90
N ALA A 357 0.43 13.97 19.00
CA ALA A 357 -0.48 14.79 18.21
C ALA A 357 -0.17 16.29 18.36
N ALA A 358 0.00 16.75 19.60
CA ALA A 358 0.34 18.16 19.89
C ALA A 358 1.69 18.57 19.27
N ASN A 359 2.70 17.72 19.37
CA ASN A 359 4.03 17.98 18.83
C ASN A 359 4.00 18.04 17.29
N LEU A 360 3.22 17.18 16.62
CA LEU A 360 3.08 17.20 15.17
C LEU A 360 2.37 18.47 14.67
N VAL A 361 1.35 18.97 15.40
CA VAL A 361 0.71 20.25 15.08
C VAL A 361 1.70 21.41 15.22
N ASP A 362 2.46 21.43 16.31
CA ASP A 362 3.53 22.44 16.50
C ASP A 362 4.55 22.35 15.37
N PHE A 363 5.06 21.17 15.09
CA PHE A 363 6.03 20.95 14.02
C PHE A 363 5.51 21.41 12.65
N SER A 364 4.24 21.13 12.33
CA SER A 364 3.63 21.57 11.08
C SER A 364 3.65 23.09 10.95
N PHE A 365 3.20 23.83 11.96
CA PHE A 365 3.20 25.28 11.91
C PHE A 365 4.61 25.89 11.94
N ASP A 366 5.54 25.32 12.69
CA ASP A 366 6.89 25.84 12.82
C ASP A 366 7.74 25.57 11.57
N SER A 367 7.53 24.44 10.89
CA SER A 367 8.34 24.01 9.74
C SER A 367 7.76 24.41 8.39
N PHE A 368 6.43 24.48 8.24
CA PHE A 368 5.78 24.72 6.95
C PHE A 368 5.11 26.09 6.83
N ARG A 369 5.07 26.85 7.93
CA ARG A 369 4.58 28.23 7.95
C ARG A 369 5.69 29.25 8.27
N ASP A 370 6.93 28.94 7.96
CA ASP A 370 8.09 29.82 8.15
C ASP A 370 8.25 30.88 7.04
N GLY A 371 9.18 31.82 7.22
CA GLY A 371 9.51 32.85 6.24
C GLY A 371 8.31 33.71 5.83
N PRO A 372 8.06 33.92 4.52
CA PRO A 372 6.98 34.81 4.05
C PRO A 372 5.59 34.35 4.47
N ARG A 373 5.40 33.06 4.73
CA ARG A 373 4.12 32.51 5.21
C ARG A 373 3.78 32.91 6.63
N ASN A 374 4.74 33.37 7.39
CA ASN A 374 4.56 33.91 8.76
C ASN A 374 4.59 35.44 8.82
N ASP A 375 4.81 36.13 7.70
CA ASP A 375 4.80 37.59 7.61
C ASP A 375 3.40 38.11 7.18
N PRO A 376 2.66 38.83 8.05
CA PRO A 376 1.32 39.33 7.72
C PRO A 376 1.26 40.24 6.49
N GLN A 377 2.37 40.82 6.06
CA GLN A 377 2.45 41.66 4.86
C GLN A 377 2.66 40.85 3.58
N SER A 378 3.03 39.56 3.71
CA SER A 378 3.28 38.71 2.55
C SER A 378 2.01 38.24 1.89
N PRO A 379 1.97 38.17 0.55
CA PRO A 379 0.86 37.55 -0.18
C PRO A 379 0.59 36.10 0.21
N SER A 380 1.61 35.34 0.63
CA SER A 380 1.52 33.96 1.06
C SER A 380 1.27 33.76 2.55
N TYR A 381 1.06 34.84 3.32
CA TYR A 381 0.79 34.77 4.76
C TYR A 381 -0.35 33.78 5.07
N GLY A 382 -0.09 32.82 5.93
CA GLY A 382 -1.02 31.80 6.39
C GLY A 382 -1.02 30.52 5.56
N LEU A 383 -0.51 30.51 4.32
CA LEU A 383 -0.37 29.28 3.54
C LEU A 383 0.64 28.33 4.20
N LEU A 384 0.46 27.05 3.97
CA LEU A 384 1.35 25.99 4.41
C LEU A 384 2.11 25.44 3.20
N SER A 385 3.44 25.41 3.27
CA SER A 385 4.27 24.89 2.18
C SER A 385 4.04 23.38 1.99
N TRP A 386 4.23 22.90 0.78
CA TRP A 386 4.00 21.51 0.41
C TRP A 386 4.92 20.54 1.19
N ALA A 387 6.24 20.76 1.09
CA ALA A 387 7.22 19.90 1.70
C ALA A 387 8.42 20.67 2.22
N ALA A 388 9.20 20.08 3.10
CA ALA A 388 10.43 20.68 3.63
C ALA A 388 11.44 21.07 2.53
N THR A 389 11.46 20.32 1.43
CA THR A 389 12.31 20.54 0.25
C THR A 389 11.65 21.43 -0.82
N SER A 390 10.37 21.77 -0.68
CA SER A 390 9.60 22.58 -1.65
C SER A 390 8.76 23.64 -0.97
N LYS A 391 9.42 24.49 -0.19
CA LYS A 391 8.77 25.51 0.65
C LYS A 391 8.03 26.60 -0.12
N GLY A 392 8.34 26.79 -1.39
CA GLY A 392 7.68 27.76 -2.27
C GLY A 392 6.53 27.22 -3.09
N THR A 393 6.04 26.03 -2.80
CA THR A 393 4.94 25.37 -3.53
C THR A 393 3.74 25.13 -2.60
N TYR A 394 2.53 25.43 -3.09
CA TYR A 394 1.29 25.34 -2.32
C TYR A 394 0.21 24.59 -3.13
N TYR A 395 -0.11 23.37 -2.71
CA TYR A 395 -1.26 22.61 -3.22
C TYR A 395 -2.49 22.83 -2.33
N GLY A 396 -3.66 22.96 -2.95
CA GLY A 396 -4.92 23.17 -2.23
C GLY A 396 -5.34 22.00 -1.40
N ASP A 397 -5.24 20.81 -1.96
CA ASP A 397 -5.61 19.56 -1.29
C ASP A 397 -4.67 19.21 -0.14
N ASP A 398 -3.35 19.41 -0.28
CA ASP A 398 -2.39 19.20 0.82
C ASP A 398 -2.66 20.16 1.99
N ASN A 399 -2.90 21.45 1.68
CA ASN A 399 -3.29 22.42 2.72
C ASN A 399 -4.60 22.00 3.39
N ALA A 400 -5.61 21.57 2.63
CA ALA A 400 -6.91 21.17 3.18
C ALA A 400 -6.78 19.99 4.15
N ARG A 401 -6.06 18.95 3.75
CA ARG A 401 -5.88 17.74 4.57
C ARG A 401 -5.09 18.02 5.84
N SER A 402 -4.01 18.83 5.73
CA SER A 402 -3.27 19.29 6.90
C SER A 402 -4.16 20.09 7.85
N ILE A 403 -4.91 21.06 7.33
CA ILE A 403 -5.79 21.95 8.13
C ILE A 403 -6.87 21.11 8.83
N LEU A 404 -7.54 20.21 8.13
CA LEU A 404 -8.56 19.34 8.73
C LEU A 404 -7.95 18.47 9.83
N GLY A 405 -6.79 17.89 9.58
CA GLY A 405 -6.09 17.09 10.59
C GLY A 405 -5.73 17.89 11.84
N MET A 406 -5.11 19.06 11.68
CA MET A 406 -4.73 19.92 12.79
C MET A 406 -5.94 20.49 13.54
N ALA A 407 -7.03 20.81 12.83
CA ALA A 407 -8.24 21.36 13.47
C ALA A 407 -8.89 20.32 14.40
N LEU A 408 -9.04 19.07 13.97
CA LEU A 408 -9.56 18.00 14.81
C LEU A 408 -8.63 17.72 16.00
N ALA A 409 -7.32 17.65 15.74
CA ALA A 409 -6.35 17.46 16.82
C ALA A 409 -6.39 18.58 17.85
N ALA A 410 -6.43 19.85 17.41
CA ALA A 410 -6.52 21.01 18.31
C ALA A 410 -7.77 20.98 19.18
N ASP A 411 -8.90 20.61 18.59
CA ASP A 411 -10.20 20.56 19.30
C ASP A 411 -10.23 19.43 20.34
N LEU A 412 -9.82 18.22 19.97
CA LEU A 412 -9.73 17.08 20.89
C LEU A 412 -8.73 17.28 22.03
N LEU A 413 -7.64 18.00 21.76
CA LEU A 413 -6.63 18.35 22.77
C LEU A 413 -7.08 19.53 23.66
N GLY A 414 -8.14 20.24 23.29
CA GLY A 414 -8.64 21.41 24.01
C GLY A 414 -7.61 22.55 24.14
N ASN A 415 -6.71 22.69 23.18
CA ASN A 415 -5.61 23.63 23.25
C ASN A 415 -5.75 24.78 22.23
N PRO A 416 -6.16 25.97 22.67
CA PRO A 416 -6.48 27.10 21.79
C PRO A 416 -5.26 27.80 21.17
N LYS A 417 -4.04 27.36 21.44
CA LYS A 417 -2.83 28.03 20.92
C LYS A 417 -2.71 27.98 19.39
N TRP A 418 -3.39 27.02 18.74
CA TRP A 418 -3.38 26.85 17.29
C TRP A 418 -4.60 27.45 16.59
N ASP A 419 -5.68 27.78 17.32
CA ASP A 419 -6.97 28.21 16.75
C ASP A 419 -6.78 29.31 15.71
N ARG A 420 -6.07 30.36 16.09
CA ARG A 420 -5.79 31.49 15.19
C ARG A 420 -5.00 31.09 13.95
N LYS A 421 -3.96 30.26 14.09
CA LYS A 421 -3.13 29.79 12.96
C LYS A 421 -3.94 28.92 11.98
N ILE A 422 -4.87 28.11 12.47
CA ILE A 422 -5.77 27.30 11.66
C ILE A 422 -6.71 28.19 10.85
N VAL A 423 -7.33 29.19 11.48
CA VAL A 423 -8.19 30.17 10.77
C VAL A 423 -7.41 30.93 9.72
N GLU A 424 -6.21 31.41 10.05
CA GLU A 424 -5.32 32.09 9.11
C GLU A 424 -4.97 31.22 7.91
N ALA A 425 -4.73 29.91 8.12
CA ALA A 425 -4.45 28.98 7.02
C ALA A 425 -5.67 28.78 6.11
N ILE A 426 -6.88 28.65 6.66
CA ILE A 426 -8.11 28.58 5.86
C ILE A 426 -8.33 29.87 5.06
N LEU A 427 -8.19 31.05 5.71
CA LEU A 427 -8.37 32.34 5.06
C LEU A 427 -7.30 32.64 4.01
N ALA A 428 -6.07 32.17 4.21
CA ALA A 428 -5.00 32.28 3.22
C ALA A 428 -5.34 31.51 1.93
N ASN A 429 -5.86 30.30 2.05
CA ASN A 429 -6.36 29.53 0.92
C ASN A 429 -7.58 30.21 0.28
N TYR A 430 -8.54 30.70 1.08
CA TYR A 430 -9.72 31.41 0.60
C TYR A 430 -9.35 32.67 -0.22
N ARG A 431 -8.44 33.51 0.26
CA ARG A 431 -8.05 34.74 -0.44
C ARG A 431 -7.22 34.49 -1.71
N THR A 432 -6.61 33.30 -1.85
CA THR A 432 -5.88 32.87 -3.05
C THR A 432 -6.70 32.00 -4.00
N THR A 433 -7.98 31.80 -3.71
CA THR A 433 -8.95 31.09 -4.54
C THR A 433 -9.76 32.09 -5.36
N GLY A 434 -10.05 31.81 -6.65
CA GLY A 434 -10.77 32.67 -7.57
C GLY A 434 -12.23 32.91 -7.18
N VAL A 435 -12.92 33.78 -7.92
CA VAL A 435 -14.30 34.23 -7.61
C VAL A 435 -15.32 33.09 -7.59
N HIS A 436 -15.09 32.04 -8.38
CA HIS A 436 -15.95 30.86 -8.48
C HIS A 436 -15.53 29.71 -7.54
N GLY A 437 -14.60 29.94 -6.63
CA GLY A 437 -14.17 28.93 -5.68
C GLY A 437 -13.16 27.90 -6.22
N PHE A 438 -12.51 28.20 -7.34
CA PHE A 438 -11.48 27.35 -7.95
C PHE A 438 -10.13 28.05 -7.95
N ARG A 439 -9.07 27.25 -7.97
CA ARG A 439 -7.70 27.71 -8.16
C ARG A 439 -6.94 26.77 -9.10
N SER A 440 -5.74 27.14 -9.52
CA SER A 440 -4.85 26.22 -10.25
C SER A 440 -4.43 25.05 -9.36
N GLU A 441 -3.97 23.98 -9.96
CA GLU A 441 -3.50 22.77 -9.23
C GLU A 441 -2.52 23.14 -8.12
N ARG A 442 -1.61 24.08 -8.38
CA ARG A 442 -0.66 24.61 -7.39
C ARG A 442 -0.44 26.10 -7.55
N LEU A 443 -0.05 26.76 -6.47
CA LEU A 443 0.49 28.12 -6.46
C LEU A 443 1.98 28.08 -6.16
N LEU A 444 2.72 29.03 -6.72
CA LEU A 444 4.15 29.20 -6.46
C LEU A 444 4.40 30.51 -5.72
N GLU A 445 5.34 30.49 -4.77
CA GLU A 445 5.72 31.67 -3.96
C GLU A 445 6.16 32.82 -4.85
N GLU A 446 6.99 32.57 -5.86
CA GLU A 446 7.47 33.59 -6.80
C GLU A 446 6.34 34.30 -7.53
N ASP A 447 5.30 33.58 -7.94
CA ASP A 447 4.13 34.16 -8.60
C ASP A 447 3.27 34.93 -7.61
N LEU A 448 3.08 34.43 -6.39
CA LEU A 448 2.37 35.13 -5.34
C LEU A 448 3.06 36.46 -4.97
N GLN A 449 4.39 36.46 -4.86
CA GLN A 449 5.15 37.69 -4.61
C GLN A 449 5.04 38.67 -5.79
N LYS A 450 5.02 38.18 -7.02
CA LYS A 450 4.94 38.99 -8.23
C LYS A 450 3.56 39.63 -8.46
N TYR A 451 2.51 38.86 -8.30
CA TYR A 451 1.15 39.28 -8.68
C TYR A 451 0.28 39.67 -7.47
N GLY A 452 0.63 39.22 -6.28
CA GLY A 452 -0.16 39.38 -5.07
C GLY A 452 -1.38 38.48 -4.98
N TRP A 453 -1.87 38.21 -3.77
CA TRP A 453 -3.03 37.36 -3.56
C TRP A 453 -4.33 37.90 -4.19
N ARG A 454 -4.48 39.23 -4.29
CA ARG A 454 -5.65 39.86 -4.93
C ARG A 454 -5.78 39.55 -6.42
N HIS A 455 -4.69 39.25 -7.12
CA HIS A 455 -4.71 38.76 -8.47
C HIS A 455 -5.46 37.41 -8.54
N TYR A 456 -5.07 36.46 -7.73
CA TYR A 456 -5.70 35.14 -7.67
C TYR A 456 -7.17 35.22 -7.26
N ARG A 457 -7.50 36.06 -6.28
CA ARG A 457 -8.87 36.26 -5.79
C ARG A 457 -9.83 36.74 -6.88
N ARG A 458 -9.35 37.41 -7.91
CA ARG A 458 -10.14 37.97 -9.02
C ARG A 458 -10.21 37.06 -10.24
N LEU A 459 -9.54 35.91 -10.24
CA LEU A 459 -9.58 34.99 -11.37
C LEU A 459 -11.00 34.39 -11.53
N GLU A 460 -11.48 34.38 -12.75
CA GLU A 460 -12.74 33.72 -13.15
C GLU A 460 -12.48 32.27 -13.63
N LEU A 461 -11.55 31.58 -12.96
CA LEU A 461 -11.20 30.20 -13.27
C LEU A 461 -12.33 29.27 -12.85
N VAL A 462 -12.63 28.29 -13.70
CA VAL A 462 -13.45 27.11 -13.37
C VAL A 462 -12.59 25.86 -13.64
N ASN A 463 -12.34 25.07 -12.61
CA ASN A 463 -11.49 23.88 -12.67
C ASN A 463 -12.20 22.70 -12.00
N PRO A 464 -13.10 21.97 -12.73
CA PRO A 464 -13.83 20.84 -12.16
C PRO A 464 -12.91 19.64 -11.98
N HIS A 465 -11.98 19.75 -11.02
CA HIS A 465 -10.98 18.76 -10.67
C HIS A 465 -11.04 18.49 -9.15
N PRO A 466 -11.97 17.60 -8.71
CA PRO A 466 -12.23 17.39 -7.28
C PRO A 466 -10.99 17.10 -6.45
N HIS A 467 -10.02 16.37 -6.98
CA HIS A 467 -8.76 16.08 -6.27
C HIS A 467 -8.11 17.35 -5.70
N PHE A 468 -7.96 18.40 -6.49
CA PHE A 468 -7.27 19.62 -6.06
C PHE A 468 -8.16 20.64 -5.35
N GLU A 469 -9.48 20.58 -5.54
CA GLU A 469 -10.38 21.65 -5.14
C GLU A 469 -11.29 21.27 -3.95
N SER A 470 -11.85 20.06 -3.96
CA SER A 470 -13.03 19.70 -3.18
C SER A 470 -12.84 19.72 -1.67
N TRP A 471 -11.70 19.30 -1.17
CA TRP A 471 -11.45 19.22 0.28
C TRP A 471 -11.17 20.59 0.90
N MET A 472 -10.68 21.55 0.11
CA MET A 472 -10.61 22.94 0.57
C MET A 472 -12.01 23.55 0.73
N TRP A 473 -12.99 23.19 -0.10
CA TRP A 473 -14.37 23.59 0.14
C TRP A 473 -14.91 22.99 1.46
N ALA A 474 -14.54 21.78 1.81
CA ALA A 474 -14.88 21.22 3.12
C ALA A 474 -14.31 22.09 4.27
N CYS A 475 -13.06 22.57 4.18
CA CYS A 475 -12.49 23.50 5.16
C CYS A 475 -13.31 24.80 5.25
N TYR A 476 -13.75 25.35 4.11
CA TYR A 476 -14.57 26.58 4.08
C TYR A 476 -15.94 26.36 4.70
N LEU A 477 -16.61 25.23 4.41
CA LEU A 477 -17.91 24.88 4.99
C LEU A 477 -17.80 24.65 6.50
N TRP A 478 -16.72 24.02 6.96
CA TRP A 478 -16.46 23.83 8.37
C TRP A 478 -16.24 25.18 9.08
N LEU A 479 -15.41 26.08 8.52
CA LEU A 479 -15.20 27.39 9.09
C LEU A 479 -16.45 28.26 9.03
N TYR A 480 -17.28 28.15 7.97
CA TYR A 480 -18.58 28.81 7.89
C TYR A 480 -19.47 28.41 9.07
N ARG A 481 -19.55 27.13 9.39
CA ARG A 481 -20.30 26.62 10.54
C ARG A 481 -19.86 27.29 11.85
N GLN A 482 -18.56 27.44 12.06
CA GLN A 482 -18.02 28.01 13.30
C GLN A 482 -18.24 29.53 13.41
N THR A 483 -18.29 30.24 12.27
CA THR A 483 -18.21 31.71 12.25
C THR A 483 -19.46 32.39 11.69
N GLY A 484 -20.27 31.72 10.89
CA GLY A 484 -21.37 32.28 10.15
C GLY A 484 -20.93 33.24 9.04
N TYR A 485 -19.65 33.23 8.62
CA TYR A 485 -19.16 34.12 7.56
C TYR A 485 -19.64 33.66 6.19
N LYS A 486 -20.78 34.24 5.77
CA LYS A 486 -21.53 33.82 4.58
C LYS A 486 -20.72 33.70 3.28
N PRO A 487 -19.73 34.58 2.97
CA PRO A 487 -18.97 34.45 1.73
C PRO A 487 -18.25 33.11 1.55
N LEU A 488 -17.94 32.38 2.63
CA LEU A 488 -17.39 31.02 2.56
C LEU A 488 -18.43 30.01 1.99
N LEU A 489 -19.67 30.10 2.47
CA LEU A 489 -20.77 29.27 1.97
C LEU A 489 -21.10 29.60 0.51
N ASP A 490 -21.25 30.90 0.18
CA ASP A 490 -21.60 31.35 -1.16
C ASP A 490 -20.58 30.87 -2.20
N MET A 491 -19.29 30.92 -1.85
CA MET A 491 -18.23 30.40 -2.71
C MET A 491 -18.33 28.88 -2.90
N CYS A 492 -18.60 28.12 -1.84
CA CYS A 492 -18.73 26.68 -1.91
C CYS A 492 -19.96 26.27 -2.73
N GLU A 493 -21.10 26.96 -2.56
CA GLU A 493 -22.31 26.68 -3.34
C GLU A 493 -22.09 26.92 -4.83
N ASP A 494 -21.40 27.99 -5.25
CA ASP A 494 -21.06 28.26 -6.65
C ASP A 494 -20.09 27.20 -7.21
N ALA A 495 -19.00 26.91 -6.49
CA ALA A 495 -17.99 25.95 -6.90
C ALA A 495 -18.55 24.52 -7.04
N ILE A 496 -19.28 24.06 -6.03
CA ILE A 496 -19.88 22.73 -6.02
C ILE A 496 -20.96 22.62 -7.10
N SER A 497 -21.82 23.65 -7.30
CA SER A 497 -22.82 23.65 -8.37
C SER A 497 -22.16 23.46 -9.74
N ARG A 498 -21.15 24.27 -10.06
CA ARG A 498 -20.41 24.17 -11.31
C ARG A 498 -19.74 22.81 -11.50
N THR A 499 -19.19 22.26 -10.42
CA THR A 499 -18.55 20.94 -10.46
C THR A 499 -19.56 19.83 -10.71
N MET A 500 -20.72 19.85 -10.04
CA MET A 500 -21.78 18.87 -10.27
C MET A 500 -22.40 18.99 -11.67
N GLU A 501 -22.55 20.19 -12.21
CA GLU A 501 -23.01 20.44 -13.57
C GLU A 501 -22.00 19.96 -14.63
N ALA A 502 -20.71 19.98 -14.31
CA ALA A 502 -19.63 19.52 -15.19
C ALA A 502 -19.47 17.98 -15.24
N TYR A 503 -20.08 17.26 -14.31
CA TYR A 503 -19.97 15.79 -14.23
C TYR A 503 -20.76 15.08 -15.33
N PRO A 504 -20.25 13.97 -15.91
CA PRO A 504 -18.85 13.47 -15.81
C PRO A 504 -17.93 14.06 -16.89
N ASP A 505 -18.45 14.61 -17.97
CA ASP A 505 -17.76 14.84 -19.25
C ASP A 505 -16.67 15.92 -19.18
N GLN A 506 -16.79 16.86 -18.25
CA GLN A 506 -15.84 17.96 -18.09
C GLN A 506 -14.93 17.78 -16.86
N TRP A 507 -15.18 16.74 -16.05
CA TRP A 507 -14.33 16.49 -14.90
C TRP A 507 -12.93 16.12 -15.35
N LYS A 508 -11.95 16.78 -14.75
CA LYS A 508 -10.56 16.35 -14.77
C LYS A 508 -10.37 15.31 -13.68
N TRP A 509 -9.39 14.46 -13.85
CA TRP A 509 -9.03 13.44 -12.86
C TRP A 509 -7.51 13.22 -12.79
N THR A 510 -7.02 12.85 -11.63
CA THR A 510 -5.58 12.65 -11.38
C THR A 510 -5.15 11.24 -11.77
N ASN A 511 -5.52 10.21 -11.00
CA ASN A 511 -5.19 8.81 -11.25
C ASN A 511 -6.40 7.93 -11.63
N GLY A 512 -7.60 8.48 -11.62
CA GLY A 512 -8.84 7.79 -11.95
C GLY A 512 -10.05 8.64 -11.67
N LEU A 513 -11.14 8.41 -12.40
CA LEU A 513 -12.41 9.07 -12.17
C LEU A 513 -13.04 8.64 -10.83
N GLN A 514 -12.79 7.40 -10.40
CA GLN A 514 -13.30 6.87 -9.13
C GLN A 514 -12.76 7.65 -7.94
N GLN A 515 -11.50 8.02 -7.98
CA GLN A 515 -10.86 8.89 -7.00
C GLN A 515 -11.59 10.24 -6.88
N GLU A 516 -11.94 10.86 -8.00
CA GLU A 516 -12.60 12.17 -8.01
C GLU A 516 -14.01 12.08 -7.39
N LYS A 517 -14.74 11.00 -7.67
CA LYS A 517 -16.05 10.72 -7.03
C LYS A 517 -15.88 10.60 -5.51
N ALA A 518 -14.86 9.87 -5.05
CA ALA A 518 -14.54 9.71 -3.62
C ALA A 518 -14.32 11.06 -2.93
N ARG A 519 -13.54 11.94 -3.58
CA ARG A 519 -13.22 13.29 -3.07
C ARG A 519 -14.42 14.22 -2.95
N MET A 520 -15.44 14.05 -3.78
CA MET A 520 -16.63 14.90 -3.74
C MET A 520 -17.62 14.55 -2.62
N ILE A 521 -17.57 13.35 -2.05
CA ILE A 521 -18.54 12.93 -1.01
C ILE A 521 -18.46 13.83 0.21
N LEU A 522 -17.25 14.13 0.71
CA LEU A 522 -17.06 14.95 1.92
C LEU A 522 -17.66 16.37 1.81
N PRO A 523 -17.27 17.19 0.82
CA PRO A 523 -17.83 18.54 0.72
C PRO A 523 -19.33 18.55 0.46
N LEU A 524 -19.89 17.56 -0.25
CA LEU A 524 -21.33 17.42 -0.44
C LEU A 524 -22.04 17.07 0.87
N ALA A 525 -21.47 16.20 1.70
CA ALA A 525 -22.04 15.87 3.00
C ALA A 525 -22.06 17.08 3.93
N TRP A 526 -20.99 17.87 3.94
CA TRP A 526 -20.89 19.05 4.79
C TRP A 526 -21.70 20.24 4.24
N LEU A 527 -21.82 20.38 2.91
CA LEU A 527 -22.73 21.34 2.31
C LEU A 527 -24.18 21.06 2.72
N TYR A 528 -24.59 19.79 2.65
CA TYR A 528 -25.93 19.40 3.09
C TYR A 528 -26.17 19.70 4.60
N ARG A 529 -25.15 19.54 5.45
CA ARG A 529 -25.27 19.88 6.89
C ARG A 529 -25.49 21.38 7.14
N VAL A 530 -24.79 22.26 6.43
CA VAL A 530 -24.88 23.72 6.65
C VAL A 530 -25.97 24.40 5.84
N SER A 531 -26.38 23.81 4.72
CA SER A 531 -27.42 24.32 3.80
C SER A 531 -28.31 23.14 3.34
N PRO A 532 -29.22 22.64 4.22
CA PRO A 532 -30.00 21.41 3.99
C PRO A 532 -31.14 21.64 3.00
N THR A 533 -30.83 21.83 1.73
CA THR A 533 -31.79 21.92 0.64
C THR A 533 -32.01 20.56 -0.02
N GLU A 534 -33.15 20.38 -0.71
CA GLU A 534 -33.41 19.18 -1.51
C GLU A 534 -32.33 18.98 -2.60
N LYS A 535 -31.91 20.03 -3.27
CA LYS A 535 -30.87 20.03 -4.28
C LYS A 535 -29.54 19.48 -3.73
N HIS A 536 -29.12 19.92 -2.53
CA HIS A 536 -27.89 19.47 -1.91
C HIS A 536 -27.98 17.99 -1.47
N ARG A 537 -29.15 17.57 -1.02
CA ARG A 537 -29.44 16.17 -0.70
C ARG A 537 -29.37 15.29 -1.95
N GLU A 538 -29.97 15.73 -3.05
CA GLU A 538 -29.95 15.02 -4.33
C GLU A 538 -28.53 14.89 -4.87
N TRP A 539 -27.71 15.93 -4.82
CA TRP A 539 -26.32 15.90 -5.24
C TRP A 539 -25.50 14.90 -4.43
N LEU A 540 -25.63 14.90 -3.10
CA LEU A 540 -24.95 13.94 -2.24
C LEU A 540 -25.37 12.51 -2.58
N GLN A 541 -26.68 12.25 -2.67
CA GLN A 541 -27.20 10.92 -3.00
C GLN A 541 -26.77 10.46 -4.39
N PHE A 542 -26.75 11.36 -5.36
CA PHE A 542 -26.29 11.09 -6.71
C PHE A 542 -24.80 10.69 -6.70
N MET A 543 -23.94 11.50 -6.10
CA MET A 543 -22.50 11.24 -6.08
C MET A 543 -22.16 9.94 -5.33
N VAL A 544 -22.80 9.70 -4.19
CA VAL A 544 -22.64 8.43 -3.46
C VAL A 544 -23.11 7.25 -4.33
N THR A 545 -24.23 7.38 -5.03
CA THR A 545 -24.73 6.33 -5.93
C THR A 545 -23.76 6.04 -7.06
N GLU A 546 -23.22 7.08 -7.71
CA GLU A 546 -22.21 6.96 -8.78
C GLU A 546 -20.92 6.28 -8.26
N PHE A 547 -20.49 6.67 -7.08
CA PHE A 547 -19.32 6.06 -6.43
C PHE A 547 -19.55 4.57 -6.12
N LEU A 548 -20.68 4.23 -5.51
CA LEU A 548 -21.01 2.87 -5.05
C LEU A 548 -21.31 1.87 -6.20
N ARG A 549 -21.45 2.31 -7.44
CA ARG A 549 -21.51 1.40 -8.61
C ARG A 549 -20.26 0.51 -8.71
N ASN A 550 -19.15 0.95 -8.14
CA ASN A 550 -17.90 0.23 -8.14
C ASN A 550 -17.59 -0.48 -6.80
N GLN A 551 -18.48 -0.39 -5.80
CA GLN A 551 -18.33 -1.20 -4.60
C GLN A 551 -18.76 -2.65 -4.87
N VAL A 552 -17.84 -3.60 -4.65
CA VAL A 552 -18.08 -5.01 -4.88
C VAL A 552 -18.50 -5.75 -3.61
N ALA A 553 -18.91 -7.01 -3.75
CA ALA A 553 -19.51 -7.79 -2.66
C ALA A 553 -18.63 -7.92 -1.39
N CYS A 554 -17.31 -7.99 -1.54
CA CYS A 554 -16.38 -8.04 -0.41
C CYS A 554 -16.16 -6.67 0.28
N GLY A 555 -16.79 -5.60 -0.22
CA GLY A 555 -16.66 -4.23 0.31
C GLY A 555 -15.59 -3.38 -0.38
N ALA A 556 -14.71 -3.98 -1.18
CA ALA A 556 -13.72 -3.23 -1.97
C ALA A 556 -14.39 -2.28 -2.95
N VAL A 557 -13.70 -1.19 -3.26
CA VAL A 557 -14.10 -0.26 -4.32
C VAL A 557 -13.15 -0.41 -5.50
N ARG A 558 -13.70 -0.81 -6.65
CA ARG A 558 -12.94 -0.99 -7.88
C ARG A 558 -12.60 0.37 -8.48
N GLU A 559 -11.37 0.50 -8.98
CA GLU A 559 -10.92 1.68 -9.70
C GLU A 559 -11.62 1.85 -11.05
N GLU A 560 -11.70 3.10 -11.53
CA GLU A 560 -12.29 3.48 -12.81
C GLU A 560 -11.52 4.65 -13.43
N LEU A 561 -11.09 4.48 -14.68
CA LEU A 561 -10.51 5.54 -15.49
C LEU A 561 -11.61 6.32 -16.19
N GLY A 562 -11.48 7.63 -16.23
CA GLY A 562 -12.33 8.53 -17.02
C GLY A 562 -11.82 8.69 -18.46
N ASP A 563 -12.34 9.72 -19.15
CA ASP A 563 -11.85 10.12 -20.48
C ASP A 563 -10.35 10.46 -20.39
N ALA A 564 -9.55 9.78 -21.21
CA ALA A 564 -8.09 9.93 -21.23
C ALA A 564 -7.63 11.36 -21.57
N SER A 565 -8.45 12.17 -22.23
CA SER A 565 -8.13 13.59 -22.52
C SER A 565 -8.25 14.50 -21.28
N LYS A 566 -8.83 14.00 -20.18
CA LYS A 566 -9.09 14.72 -18.94
C LYS A 566 -8.21 14.24 -17.78
N GLY A 567 -7.48 13.15 -17.96
CA GLY A 567 -6.60 12.58 -16.94
C GLY A 567 -5.25 13.28 -16.87
N SER A 568 -4.77 13.54 -15.64
CA SER A 568 -3.39 14.01 -15.43
C SER A 568 -2.42 12.85 -15.63
N PHE A 569 -2.69 11.70 -15.01
CA PHE A 569 -1.91 10.48 -15.13
C PHE A 569 -2.82 9.37 -15.66
N GLY A 570 -2.71 9.13 -16.94
CA GLY A 570 -3.57 8.17 -17.61
C GLY A 570 -2.90 6.80 -17.81
N LYS A 571 -3.63 5.95 -18.49
CA LYS A 571 -3.15 4.63 -18.95
C LYS A 571 -1.82 4.75 -19.69
N VAL A 572 -0.86 3.93 -19.31
CA VAL A 572 0.45 3.83 -19.98
C VAL A 572 0.27 3.40 -21.44
N LYS A 573 0.89 4.13 -22.36
CA LYS A 573 0.65 4.01 -23.82
C LYS A 573 1.65 3.10 -24.56
N SER A 574 2.73 2.68 -23.90
CA SER A 574 3.75 1.78 -24.45
C SER A 574 4.52 1.09 -23.34
N ASN A 575 5.27 0.05 -23.69
CA ASN A 575 6.19 -0.61 -22.77
C ASN A 575 7.30 0.33 -22.28
N GLU A 576 7.80 1.22 -23.11
CA GLU A 576 8.84 2.20 -22.74
C GLU A 576 8.37 3.20 -21.71
N ALA A 577 7.10 3.60 -21.76
CA ALA A 577 6.51 4.55 -20.82
C ALA A 577 6.21 3.94 -19.44
N TYR A 578 6.25 2.62 -19.31
CA TYR A 578 6.00 1.97 -18.02
C TYR A 578 7.07 2.34 -17.00
N GLY A 579 6.64 2.81 -15.83
CA GLY A 579 7.51 3.21 -14.72
C GLY A 579 8.26 4.52 -14.93
N THR A 580 7.90 5.37 -15.90
CA THR A 580 8.53 6.67 -16.13
C THR A 580 7.79 7.85 -15.50
N GLU A 581 6.50 7.69 -15.26
CA GLU A 581 5.61 8.71 -14.70
C GLU A 581 4.71 8.10 -13.61
N GLU A 582 3.99 8.93 -12.92
CA GLU A 582 2.87 8.50 -12.09
C GLU A 582 1.77 7.89 -12.95
N ALA A 583 1.15 6.81 -12.49
CA ALA A 583 0.16 6.07 -13.27
C ALA A 583 -0.89 5.41 -12.37
N PRO A 584 -2.10 5.14 -12.93
CA PRO A 584 -3.13 4.37 -12.24
C PRO A 584 -2.66 2.93 -11.92
N LEU A 585 -3.22 2.35 -10.88
CA LEU A 585 -2.99 0.95 -10.50
C LEU A 585 -3.69 -0.07 -11.41
N ILE A 586 -4.63 0.39 -12.23
CA ILE A 586 -5.32 -0.42 -13.24
C ILE A 586 -4.81 -0.08 -14.63
N PHE A 587 -4.84 -1.05 -15.53
CA PHE A 587 -4.56 -0.83 -16.93
C PHE A 587 -5.85 -0.57 -17.72
N ASP A 588 -6.90 -1.33 -17.46
CA ASP A 588 -8.21 -1.17 -18.08
C ASP A 588 -9.33 -1.14 -17.01
N ASN A 589 -10.43 -0.45 -17.36
CA ASN A 589 -11.64 -0.51 -16.55
C ASN A 589 -12.13 -1.95 -16.44
N GLY A 590 -12.28 -2.43 -15.21
CA GLY A 590 -12.63 -3.82 -14.93
C GLY A 590 -11.53 -4.60 -14.23
N ASP A 591 -10.28 -4.13 -14.23
CA ASP A 591 -9.22 -4.71 -13.41
C ASP A 591 -9.65 -4.72 -11.94
N PRO A 592 -9.48 -5.85 -11.23
CA PRO A 592 -10.05 -6.05 -9.89
C PRO A 592 -9.18 -5.45 -8.77
N VAL A 593 -8.84 -4.18 -8.90
CA VAL A 593 -7.94 -3.46 -7.99
C VAL A 593 -8.69 -2.38 -7.21
N ALA A 594 -8.38 -2.30 -5.91
CA ALA A 594 -8.73 -1.20 -5.03
C ALA A 594 -7.47 -0.39 -4.68
N ASP A 595 -7.57 0.94 -4.72
CA ASP A 595 -6.49 1.88 -4.38
C ASP A 595 -6.74 2.48 -2.98
N MET A 596 -5.85 2.19 -2.04
CA MET A 596 -5.91 2.71 -0.68
C MET A 596 -5.35 4.13 -0.56
N LEU A 597 -4.55 4.58 -1.56
CA LEU A 597 -3.92 5.90 -1.56
C LEU A 597 -4.86 7.00 -2.04
N TYR A 598 -5.56 6.76 -3.14
CA TYR A 598 -6.34 7.80 -3.81
C TYR A 598 -7.85 7.66 -3.65
N THR A 599 -8.36 6.45 -3.42
CA THR A 599 -9.81 6.18 -3.48
C THR A 599 -10.39 5.71 -2.15
N CYS A 600 -9.97 4.53 -1.65
CA CYS A 600 -10.64 3.88 -0.53
C CYS A 600 -10.53 4.67 0.77
N ASN A 601 -9.38 5.27 1.07
CA ASN A 601 -9.11 6.07 2.25
C ASN A 601 -10.07 7.28 2.35
N PHE A 602 -10.15 8.08 1.30
CA PHE A 602 -10.97 9.31 1.27
C PHE A 602 -12.47 9.01 1.16
N ALA A 603 -12.81 7.97 0.37
CA ALA A 603 -14.19 7.50 0.30
C ALA A 603 -14.69 7.00 1.66
N PHE A 604 -13.86 6.30 2.41
CA PHE A 604 -14.22 5.74 3.71
C PHE A 604 -14.57 6.85 4.71
N PHE A 605 -13.72 7.88 4.76
CA PHE A 605 -14.00 9.06 5.58
C PHE A 605 -15.25 9.81 5.09
N GLY A 606 -15.36 10.06 3.78
CA GLY A 606 -16.52 10.75 3.20
C GLY A 606 -17.83 10.00 3.42
N LEU A 607 -17.86 8.67 3.30
CA LEU A 607 -19.04 7.84 3.53
C LEU A 607 -19.48 7.87 5.01
N ASN A 608 -18.53 7.82 5.97
CA ASN A 608 -18.88 7.98 7.39
C ASN A 608 -19.52 9.35 7.64
N GLU A 609 -18.94 10.43 7.12
CA GLU A 609 -19.51 11.79 7.23
C GLU A 609 -20.89 11.90 6.56
N ALA A 610 -21.07 11.30 5.38
CA ALA A 610 -22.33 11.31 4.65
C ALA A 610 -23.43 10.49 5.36
N ALA A 611 -23.08 9.31 5.89
CA ALA A 611 -24.00 8.48 6.66
C ALA A 611 -24.52 9.22 7.89
N ARG A 612 -23.62 9.87 8.61
CA ARG A 612 -23.97 10.67 9.82
C ARG A 612 -24.71 11.95 9.47
N ALA A 613 -24.46 12.55 8.31
CA ALA A 613 -25.18 13.76 7.85
C ALA A 613 -26.60 13.46 7.42
N THR A 614 -26.85 12.31 6.81
CA THR A 614 -28.15 11.99 6.19
C THR A 614 -28.99 11.02 7.00
N GLY A 615 -28.40 10.19 7.85
CA GLY A 615 -29.05 9.05 8.47
C GLY A 615 -29.48 7.96 7.47
N ASP A 616 -28.95 7.98 6.22
CA ASP A 616 -29.28 6.98 5.19
C ASP A 616 -28.60 5.63 5.50
N PRO A 617 -29.39 4.56 5.79
CA PRO A 617 -28.85 3.26 6.15
C PRO A 617 -28.03 2.60 5.01
N ARG A 618 -28.31 2.96 3.75
CA ARG A 618 -27.54 2.43 2.61
C ARG A 618 -26.11 2.98 2.58
N ILE A 619 -25.94 4.26 2.94
CA ILE A 619 -24.62 4.89 3.04
C ILE A 619 -23.86 4.30 4.24
N ALA A 620 -24.55 4.11 5.37
CA ALA A 620 -23.98 3.48 6.55
C ALA A 620 -23.53 2.04 6.26
N GLU A 621 -24.35 1.24 5.59
CA GLU A 621 -24.00 -0.12 5.17
C GLU A 621 -22.80 -0.15 4.21
N ALA A 622 -22.73 0.80 3.29
CA ALA A 622 -21.59 0.90 2.37
C ALA A 622 -20.29 1.26 3.10
N ALA A 623 -20.34 2.15 4.09
CA ALA A 623 -19.21 2.47 4.95
C ALA A 623 -18.76 1.26 5.79
N GLU A 624 -19.71 0.50 6.37
CA GLU A 624 -19.41 -0.73 7.13
C GLU A 624 -18.75 -1.79 6.23
N LYS A 625 -19.26 -2.04 5.03
CA LYS A 625 -18.64 -2.97 4.07
C LYS A 625 -17.21 -2.57 3.71
N LEU A 626 -16.97 -1.27 3.50
CA LEU A 626 -15.63 -0.78 3.21
C LEU A 626 -14.72 -0.91 4.45
N SER A 627 -15.22 -0.64 5.66
CA SER A 627 -14.51 -0.88 6.92
C SER A 627 -14.10 -2.34 7.08
N ASP A 628 -15.02 -3.28 6.81
CA ASP A 628 -14.76 -4.71 6.89
C ASP A 628 -13.68 -5.14 5.87
N PHE A 629 -13.76 -4.63 4.64
CA PHE A 629 -12.74 -4.88 3.62
C PHE A 629 -11.38 -4.37 4.07
N LEU A 630 -11.28 -3.12 4.52
CA LEU A 630 -10.03 -2.51 4.99
C LEU A 630 -9.47 -3.26 6.21
N THR A 631 -10.32 -3.68 7.16
CA THR A 631 -9.91 -4.50 8.31
C THR A 631 -9.32 -5.85 7.87
N ARG A 632 -9.89 -6.49 6.84
CA ARG A 632 -9.40 -7.77 6.32
C ARG A 632 -8.05 -7.64 5.66
N ILE A 633 -7.86 -6.61 4.84
CA ILE A 633 -6.65 -6.44 4.03
C ILE A 633 -5.53 -5.70 4.76
N GLN A 634 -5.74 -5.27 6.01
CA GLN A 634 -4.65 -4.74 6.82
C GLN A 634 -3.51 -5.75 6.88
N VAL A 635 -2.29 -5.29 6.64
CA VAL A 635 -1.11 -6.16 6.61
C VAL A 635 -0.88 -6.81 7.97
N LYS A 636 -0.69 -8.12 7.94
CA LYS A 636 -0.23 -8.92 9.08
C LYS A 636 1.12 -9.53 8.77
N SER A 637 2.08 -9.33 9.66
CA SER A 637 3.39 -9.97 9.59
C SER A 637 3.99 -10.17 10.98
N ASP A 638 4.42 -11.42 11.25
CA ASP A 638 5.13 -11.75 12.49
C ASP A 638 6.65 -11.56 12.35
N SER A 639 7.18 -11.51 11.13
CA SER A 639 8.61 -11.44 10.83
C SER A 639 9.08 -10.10 10.27
N VAL A 640 8.21 -9.37 9.56
CA VAL A 640 8.52 -8.07 8.95
C VAL A 640 7.73 -6.98 9.68
N ARG A 641 8.21 -6.61 10.88
CA ARG A 641 7.48 -5.75 11.82
C ARG A 641 7.16 -4.36 11.27
N ASN A 642 8.06 -3.81 10.44
CA ASN A 642 7.88 -2.45 9.89
C ASN A 642 6.73 -2.31 8.88
N VAL A 643 6.06 -3.40 8.50
CA VAL A 643 4.84 -3.37 7.68
C VAL A 643 3.61 -3.93 8.41
N ASP A 644 3.78 -4.59 9.58
CA ASP A 644 2.65 -5.13 10.34
C ASP A 644 1.73 -4.00 10.83
N GLY A 645 0.46 -4.07 10.47
CA GLY A 645 -0.54 -3.04 10.77
C GLY A 645 -0.69 -1.94 9.70
N ALA A 646 0.12 -1.96 8.64
CA ALA A 646 -0.01 -1.05 7.50
C ALA A 646 -1.17 -1.42 6.57
N TRP A 647 -1.43 -0.54 5.61
CA TRP A 647 -2.10 -0.87 4.35
C TRP A 647 -1.15 -0.56 3.20
N PHE A 648 -0.96 -1.55 2.30
CA PHE A 648 -0.33 -1.27 1.02
C PHE A 648 -1.30 -0.50 0.11
N ARG A 649 -0.75 0.26 -0.83
CA ARG A 649 -1.52 1.07 -1.77
C ARG A 649 -2.52 0.24 -2.56
N ALA A 650 -2.12 -0.91 -3.08
CA ALA A 650 -2.93 -1.71 -3.99
C ALA A 650 -3.39 -3.03 -3.38
N PHE A 651 -4.61 -3.42 -3.72
CA PHE A 651 -5.12 -4.76 -3.41
C PHE A 651 -5.97 -5.32 -4.55
N ASN A 652 -5.58 -6.49 -5.06
CA ASN A 652 -6.38 -7.28 -6.00
C ASN A 652 -7.40 -8.10 -5.21
N TYR A 653 -8.65 -7.60 -5.16
CA TYR A 653 -9.71 -8.23 -4.38
C TYR A 653 -10.24 -9.55 -4.98
N LYS A 654 -9.96 -9.85 -6.26
CA LYS A 654 -10.35 -11.13 -6.90
C LYS A 654 -9.43 -12.28 -6.48
N ASN A 655 -8.12 -12.03 -6.43
CA ASN A 655 -7.12 -13.03 -6.05
C ASN A 655 -6.77 -12.94 -4.56
N TRP A 656 -7.28 -11.96 -3.85
CA TRP A 656 -7.00 -11.67 -2.44
C TRP A 656 -5.52 -11.46 -2.15
N ASP A 657 -4.86 -10.62 -2.97
CA ASP A 657 -3.42 -10.44 -3.01
C ASP A 657 -3.02 -8.98 -3.26
N TYR A 658 -1.82 -8.58 -2.83
CA TYR A 658 -1.24 -7.25 -3.07
C TYR A 658 -0.63 -7.18 -4.47
N TRP A 659 -1.47 -7.00 -5.49
CA TRP A 659 -1.08 -6.96 -6.89
C TRP A 659 -1.81 -5.85 -7.65
N ALA A 660 -1.08 -5.18 -8.56
CA ALA A 660 -1.63 -4.14 -9.44
C ALA A 660 -0.81 -4.01 -10.73
N SER A 661 -1.17 -3.04 -11.56
CA SER A 661 -0.38 -2.68 -12.75
C SER A 661 1.06 -2.26 -12.40
N ASP A 662 1.26 -1.65 -11.23
CA ASP A 662 2.56 -1.17 -10.70
C ASP A 662 3.35 -0.28 -11.70
N ALA A 663 2.63 0.43 -12.55
CA ALA A 663 3.24 1.34 -13.53
C ALA A 663 3.72 2.66 -12.93
N ASP A 664 3.27 2.97 -11.71
CA ASP A 664 3.56 4.22 -11.01
C ASP A 664 5.02 4.29 -10.54
N ALA A 665 5.77 5.26 -11.08
CA ALA A 665 7.17 5.47 -10.74
C ALA A 665 7.38 5.98 -9.30
N GLY A 666 6.36 6.63 -8.69
CA GLY A 666 6.45 7.26 -7.37
C GLY A 666 6.01 6.36 -6.23
N TRP A 667 4.83 5.78 -6.35
CA TRP A 667 4.15 5.01 -5.31
C TRP A 667 3.62 3.69 -5.87
N GLY A 668 4.45 2.72 -6.07
CA GLY A 668 4.05 1.41 -6.55
C GLY A 668 3.08 0.67 -5.62
N ALA A 669 2.63 -0.52 -6.03
CA ALA A 669 1.56 -1.29 -5.39
C ALA A 669 1.79 -1.58 -3.89
N LEU A 670 3.04 -1.78 -3.47
CA LEU A 670 3.41 -2.10 -2.09
C LEU A 670 3.83 -0.88 -1.26
N SER A 671 3.61 0.36 -1.73
CA SER A 671 3.84 1.55 -0.92
C SER A 671 2.91 1.62 0.28
N THR A 672 3.43 2.14 1.40
CA THR A 672 2.64 2.50 2.58
C THR A 672 2.85 3.98 2.86
N LEU A 673 1.81 4.72 3.21
CA LEU A 673 1.92 6.14 3.50
C LEU A 673 1.30 6.47 4.85
N THR A 674 2.05 7.14 5.70
CA THR A 674 1.67 7.48 7.07
C THR A 674 0.48 8.44 7.11
N GLY A 675 0.45 9.45 6.26
CA GLY A 675 -0.65 10.39 6.10
C GLY A 675 -1.76 9.82 5.22
N TRP A 676 -1.56 9.86 3.93
CA TRP A 676 -2.54 9.59 2.88
C TRP A 676 -3.32 8.28 3.05
N ILE A 677 -2.67 7.17 3.39
CA ILE A 677 -3.33 5.87 3.55
C ILE A 677 -3.71 5.65 5.00
N GLN A 678 -2.69 5.52 5.85
CA GLN A 678 -2.82 5.04 7.23
C GLN A 678 -3.73 5.94 8.05
N SER A 679 -3.47 7.27 8.03
CA SER A 679 -4.18 8.21 8.89
C SER A 679 -5.68 8.26 8.61
N TRP A 680 -6.10 8.30 7.36
CA TRP A 680 -7.53 8.38 7.02
C TRP A 680 -8.27 7.09 7.36
N ILE A 681 -7.64 5.92 7.11
CA ILE A 681 -8.26 4.63 7.44
C ILE A 681 -8.38 4.47 8.96
N VAL A 682 -7.29 4.65 9.70
CA VAL A 682 -7.26 4.50 11.16
C VAL A 682 -8.21 5.48 11.84
N THR A 683 -8.18 6.75 11.43
CA THR A 683 -9.08 7.77 11.98
C THR A 683 -10.54 7.42 11.74
N THR A 684 -10.91 7.02 10.52
CA THR A 684 -12.30 6.69 10.21
C THR A 684 -12.78 5.45 10.96
N GLN A 685 -11.95 4.40 11.05
CA GLN A 685 -12.28 3.23 11.88
C GLN A 685 -12.47 3.62 13.35
N ALA A 686 -11.62 4.49 13.89
CA ALA A 686 -11.73 4.97 15.26
C ALA A 686 -13.02 5.80 15.48
N LEU A 687 -13.37 6.68 14.54
CA LEU A 687 -14.63 7.44 14.57
C LEU A 687 -15.85 6.51 14.56
N MET A 688 -15.81 5.44 13.76
CA MET A 688 -16.89 4.44 13.73
C MET A 688 -16.98 3.65 15.03
N GLU A 689 -15.85 3.28 15.66
CA GLU A 689 -15.83 2.66 16.99
C GLU A 689 -16.42 3.58 18.08
N MET A 690 -16.15 4.88 17.98
CA MET A 690 -16.71 5.91 18.85
C MET A 690 -18.17 6.27 18.48
N GLN A 691 -18.71 5.69 17.40
CA GLN A 691 -20.04 5.99 16.84
C GLN A 691 -20.26 7.49 16.57
N THR A 692 -19.27 8.15 15.98
CA THR A 692 -19.25 9.59 15.73
C THR A 692 -18.68 9.93 14.35
N SER A 693 -18.59 11.22 14.06
CA SER A 693 -17.96 11.77 12.85
C SER A 693 -17.04 12.95 13.20
N TYR A 694 -16.19 13.36 12.27
CA TYR A 694 -15.38 14.57 12.41
C TYR A 694 -16.27 15.79 12.74
N TRP A 695 -17.37 15.93 11.98
CA TRP A 695 -18.30 17.02 12.16
C TRP A 695 -18.91 17.06 13.56
N GLU A 696 -19.28 15.92 14.09
CA GLU A 696 -19.88 15.83 15.43
C GLU A 696 -18.85 16.10 16.53
N LEU A 697 -17.63 15.56 16.42
CA LEU A 697 -16.56 15.82 17.38
C LEU A 697 -16.18 17.30 17.46
N THR A 698 -16.29 18.04 16.34
CA THR A 698 -15.97 19.47 16.30
C THR A 698 -17.21 20.38 16.47
N GLU A 699 -18.31 19.86 17.00
CA GLU A 699 -19.55 20.64 17.14
C GLU A 699 -19.41 21.84 18.08
N ASP A 700 -18.71 21.65 19.16
CA ASP A 700 -18.45 22.69 20.16
C ASP A 700 -17.13 23.43 19.96
N SER A 701 -16.46 23.23 18.82
CA SER A 701 -15.17 23.86 18.53
C SER A 701 -15.22 25.37 18.76
N THR A 702 -14.15 25.90 19.37
CA THR A 702 -13.94 27.36 19.57
C THR A 702 -13.16 28.03 18.47
N ILE A 703 -12.59 27.23 17.55
CA ILE A 703 -11.76 27.71 16.43
C ILE A 703 -12.60 28.65 15.55
N GLY A 704 -12.10 29.85 15.32
CA GLY A 704 -12.74 30.90 14.50
C GLY A 704 -13.81 31.74 15.20
N ARG A 705 -14.39 31.27 16.31
CA ARG A 705 -15.48 32.01 17.01
C ARG A 705 -14.99 33.35 17.58
N LYS A 706 -13.73 33.46 17.97
CA LYS A 706 -13.11 34.63 18.57
C LYS A 706 -12.26 35.48 17.56
N ASP A 707 -12.03 34.98 16.37
CA ASP A 707 -11.07 35.48 15.40
C ASP A 707 -11.70 36.31 14.27
N ARG A 708 -12.86 36.94 14.52
CA ARG A 708 -13.59 37.74 13.51
C ARG A 708 -12.73 38.90 12.96
N ASP A 709 -11.80 39.43 13.75
CA ASP A 709 -10.87 40.46 13.30
C ASP A 709 -9.92 39.98 12.17
N LEU A 710 -9.69 38.68 12.05
CA LEU A 710 -8.87 38.13 10.99
C LEU A 710 -9.52 38.27 9.62
N PHE A 711 -10.85 38.19 9.54
CA PHE A 711 -11.56 38.29 8.26
C PHE A 711 -11.33 39.67 7.66
N GLU A 712 -11.43 40.75 8.46
CA GLU A 712 -11.12 42.10 8.01
C GLU A 712 -9.64 42.23 7.65
N LYS A 713 -8.74 41.78 8.52
CA LYS A 713 -7.29 41.92 8.33
C LYS A 713 -6.72 41.19 7.13
N MET A 714 -7.26 40.04 6.81
CA MET A 714 -6.73 39.18 5.74
C MET A 714 -7.44 39.30 4.40
N LEU A 715 -8.69 39.79 4.38
CA LEU A 715 -9.53 39.83 3.17
C LEU A 715 -9.74 41.24 2.61
N ASP A 716 -9.50 42.31 3.41
CA ASP A 716 -9.50 43.71 2.98
C ASP A 716 -8.11 44.13 2.49
#